data_783d774c2b4578a537c249dd39570bd5
#
_entry.id   783d774c2b4578a537c249dd39570bd5
#
_cell.length_a   1.000
_cell.length_b   1.000
_cell.length_c   1.000
_cell.angle_alpha   90.00
_cell.angle_beta   90.00
_cell.angle_gamma   90.00
#
_symmetry.space_group_name_H-M   'P 1'
#
loop_
_entity.id
_entity.type
_entity.pdbx_description
1 polymer ?
#
loop_
_entity_poly.entity_id
_entity_poly.type
_entity_poly.pdbx_seq_one_letter_code
_entity_poly.pdbx_strand_id
1 'polypeptide(L)'
;MSHIIELPEILANQIAAGEVIERPASVVKELVENSIDAGASQIEISVEEAGLKMIQITDNGEGIAPDEVALALRRHATSKIKNQSDLFRIRTLGFRGEALPSIASVSQMVIETATADSTHGLHLEAKGGVIEKEEPVSRPVGTQITVSDLFYNTPARLKYVRSQQAELSHIVDVVNRLSLAHPEIAFALVNEGRELIRTAGTGKLRQAISGIYGIASAKKMVEIEAEDLDFQISGYVSLPELTRANRNYISIFINGRYIKNFLLNRAILEGYGSKLMVGRFPLAVISIEIDPYLADVNVHPTKQEVRISKEKELMTLIREAISQALKEQDLIPDALENLAQSSTRPKVKAEQGTLPLREPKIYYDTIKQDFFLKPDVVAEDVKPLEEDRQEIVESPVENKPTSVQFAERQSVESEDQEHPNLSAKELAKLADKLDKEETSTFPELEYFGQMHGTYLFAQGKTGLYIIDQHAAQERVKYEYYREKIGQVDNSAQQLLVPYIFEFPQNDALDLVHKMDALRQVGVNLEEYGANQFILREHPIWMKEEEIESGIYEMCDMLLLTDQVSIKQYRAELAIMMSCKRSIKANHALDDYSARDLLRQLSYCQNPYNCPHGRPVLVHFSKSDMEKMFRRIQENHTSLRELGKY
;
A
#
# COMPACT_ATOMS: atom_id res chain seq x y z
N MET A 1 -34.82 41.86 8.24
CA MET A 1 -34.89 40.77 7.23
C MET A 1 -33.61 40.85 6.41
N SER A 2 -32.90 39.74 6.27
CA SER A 2 -31.77 39.68 5.34
C SER A 2 -32.29 39.70 3.92
N HIS A 3 -31.85 40.66 3.12
CA HIS A 3 -32.22 40.74 1.69
C HIS A 3 -31.25 39.84 0.90
N ILE A 4 -31.81 39.12 -0.07
CA ILE A 4 -31.01 38.37 -1.05
C ILE A 4 -30.38 39.39 -1.99
N ILE A 5 -29.05 39.34 -2.14
CA ILE A 5 -28.28 40.20 -3.04
C ILE A 5 -27.47 39.34 -3.99
N GLU A 6 -27.24 39.80 -5.20
CA GLU A 6 -26.29 39.20 -6.13
C GLU A 6 -24.86 39.53 -5.67
N LEU A 7 -23.99 38.49 -5.56
CA LEU A 7 -22.62 38.70 -5.15
C LEU A 7 -21.78 39.31 -6.27
N PRO A 8 -20.81 40.18 -5.94
CA PRO A 8 -19.82 40.63 -6.92
C PRO A 8 -19.11 39.44 -7.56
N GLU A 9 -18.85 39.52 -8.87
CA GLU A 9 -18.27 38.43 -9.67
C GLU A 9 -16.96 37.89 -9.07
N ILE A 10 -16.09 38.77 -8.57
CA ILE A 10 -14.82 38.39 -7.91
C ILE A 10 -15.09 37.52 -6.69
N LEU A 11 -16.06 37.88 -5.84
CA LEU A 11 -16.41 37.11 -4.64
C LEU A 11 -17.05 35.77 -5.00
N ALA A 12 -17.94 35.75 -5.98
CA ALA A 12 -18.54 34.53 -6.50
C ALA A 12 -17.46 33.56 -7.06
N ASN A 13 -16.47 34.13 -7.76
CA ASN A 13 -15.33 33.38 -8.28
C ASN A 13 -14.46 32.79 -7.17
N GLN A 14 -14.19 33.52 -6.08
CA GLN A 14 -13.43 33.03 -4.93
C GLN A 14 -14.16 31.91 -4.16
N ILE A 15 -15.49 32.00 -4.02
CA ILE A 15 -16.31 30.96 -3.39
C ILE A 15 -16.24 29.67 -4.22
N ALA A 16 -16.53 29.78 -5.51
CA ALA A 16 -16.51 28.60 -6.37
C ALA A 16 -15.10 28.03 -6.61
N ALA A 17 -14.04 28.86 -6.58
CA ALA A 17 -12.67 28.37 -6.55
C ALA A 17 -12.42 27.48 -5.30
N GLY A 18 -13.20 27.66 -4.21
CA GLY A 18 -13.12 26.81 -3.02
C GLY A 18 -13.59 25.40 -3.23
N GLU A 19 -14.53 25.19 -4.12
CA GLU A 19 -15.07 23.88 -4.43
C GLU A 19 -14.19 23.10 -5.43
N VAL A 20 -13.38 23.81 -6.23
CA VAL A 20 -12.54 23.21 -7.27
C VAL A 20 -11.08 23.09 -6.83
N ILE A 21 -10.54 24.12 -6.17
CA ILE A 21 -9.13 24.23 -5.79
C ILE A 21 -9.00 24.25 -4.27
N GLU A 22 -8.88 23.07 -3.68
CA GLU A 22 -8.70 22.90 -2.24
C GLU A 22 -7.23 22.98 -1.80
N ARG A 23 -6.31 22.55 -2.66
CA ARG A 23 -4.88 22.42 -2.36
C ARG A 23 -4.00 22.55 -3.63
N PRO A 24 -2.66 22.69 -3.48
CA PRO A 24 -1.74 22.77 -4.62
C PRO A 24 -1.85 21.59 -5.59
N ALA A 25 -2.02 20.37 -5.09
CA ALA A 25 -2.19 19.17 -5.91
C ALA A 25 -3.42 19.25 -6.84
N SER A 26 -4.48 19.97 -6.44
CA SER A 26 -5.65 20.19 -7.31
C SER A 26 -5.30 21.09 -8.51
N VAL A 27 -4.44 22.11 -8.30
CA VAL A 27 -3.95 22.97 -9.39
C VAL A 27 -3.13 22.15 -10.37
N VAL A 28 -2.15 21.37 -9.87
CA VAL A 28 -1.32 20.50 -10.72
C VAL A 28 -2.18 19.53 -11.51
N LYS A 29 -3.16 18.90 -10.87
CA LYS A 29 -4.09 17.95 -11.53
C LYS A 29 -4.82 18.61 -12.71
N GLU A 30 -5.52 19.70 -12.47
CA GLU A 30 -6.34 20.34 -13.51
C GLU A 30 -5.50 20.91 -14.66
N LEU A 31 -4.30 21.47 -14.38
CA LEU A 31 -3.42 21.98 -15.43
C LEU A 31 -2.79 20.85 -16.26
N VAL A 32 -2.33 19.77 -15.62
CA VAL A 32 -1.79 18.61 -16.34
C VAL A 32 -2.88 17.90 -17.16
N GLU A 33 -4.10 17.75 -16.63
CA GLU A 33 -5.24 17.22 -17.40
C GLU A 33 -5.54 18.09 -18.64
N ASN A 34 -5.37 19.41 -18.55
CA ASN A 34 -5.51 20.28 -19.71
C ASN A 34 -4.38 20.08 -20.74
N SER A 35 -3.15 19.88 -20.30
CA SER A 35 -2.02 19.58 -21.19
C SER A 35 -2.19 18.21 -21.91
N ILE A 36 -2.72 17.20 -21.20
CA ILE A 36 -3.08 15.90 -21.79
C ILE A 36 -4.17 16.06 -22.85
N ASP A 37 -5.24 16.80 -22.52
CA ASP A 37 -6.35 17.07 -23.44
C ASP A 37 -5.91 17.89 -24.66
N ALA A 38 -4.82 18.69 -24.54
CA ALA A 38 -4.19 19.43 -25.66
C ALA A 38 -3.23 18.54 -26.50
N GLY A 39 -3.23 17.23 -26.28
CA GLY A 39 -2.41 16.28 -27.05
C GLY A 39 -0.91 16.40 -26.80
N ALA A 40 -0.49 16.87 -25.64
CA ALA A 40 0.92 16.95 -25.29
C ALA A 40 1.56 15.55 -25.23
N SER A 41 2.77 15.42 -25.78
CA SER A 41 3.62 14.23 -25.65
C SER A 41 4.70 14.39 -24.56
N GLN A 42 4.91 15.60 -24.07
CA GLN A 42 5.85 15.93 -23.01
C GLN A 42 5.24 16.98 -22.10
N ILE A 43 5.27 16.73 -20.79
CA ILE A 43 4.78 17.63 -19.74
C ILE A 43 5.82 17.75 -18.66
N GLU A 44 6.30 18.97 -18.40
CA GLU A 44 7.24 19.31 -17.34
C GLU A 44 6.53 20.11 -16.25
N ILE A 45 6.70 19.69 -15.01
CA ILE A 45 6.05 20.26 -13.82
C ILE A 45 7.17 20.71 -12.88
N SER A 46 7.24 22.00 -12.58
CA SER A 46 8.16 22.57 -11.59
C SER A 46 7.38 23.18 -10.44
N VAL A 47 7.80 22.87 -9.20
CA VAL A 47 7.14 23.38 -7.99
C VAL A 47 8.15 23.94 -7.00
N GLU A 48 7.77 25.00 -6.29
CA GLU A 48 8.51 25.58 -5.18
C GLU A 48 7.60 25.67 -3.96
N GLU A 49 8.16 25.43 -2.76
CA GLU A 49 7.42 25.36 -1.48
C GLU A 49 6.18 24.47 -1.57
N ALA A 50 6.36 23.28 -2.19
CA ALA A 50 5.26 22.32 -2.42
C ALA A 50 4.05 22.93 -3.20
N GLY A 51 4.31 23.88 -4.08
CA GLY A 51 3.34 24.52 -4.93
C GLY A 51 2.58 25.69 -4.31
N LEU A 52 2.94 26.12 -3.09
CA LEU A 52 2.36 27.33 -2.48
C LEU A 52 2.98 28.59 -3.06
N LYS A 53 4.31 28.60 -3.28
CA LYS A 53 5.03 29.72 -3.85
C LYS A 53 4.94 29.73 -5.38
N MET A 54 5.21 28.58 -6.03
CA MET A 54 5.15 28.46 -7.48
C MET A 54 4.76 27.06 -7.93
N ILE A 55 3.90 27.00 -8.93
CA ILE A 55 3.60 25.83 -9.76
C ILE A 55 3.78 26.27 -11.21
N GLN A 56 4.67 25.65 -11.95
CA GLN A 56 4.86 25.87 -13.37
C GLN A 56 4.65 24.57 -14.13
N ILE A 57 3.81 24.60 -15.15
CA ILE A 57 3.56 23.46 -16.02
C ILE A 57 3.83 23.90 -17.46
N THR A 58 4.70 23.16 -18.12
CA THR A 58 5.09 23.39 -19.51
C THR A 58 4.76 22.15 -20.32
N ASP A 59 4.03 22.32 -21.41
CA ASP A 59 3.68 21.27 -22.36
C ASP A 59 4.05 21.63 -23.81
N ASN A 60 4.10 20.63 -24.65
CA ASN A 60 4.30 20.73 -26.09
C ASN A 60 3.03 20.40 -26.89
N GLY A 61 1.85 20.59 -26.28
CA GLY A 61 0.55 20.38 -26.94
C GLY A 61 0.24 21.39 -28.03
N GLU A 62 -1.02 21.39 -28.51
CA GLU A 62 -1.45 22.28 -29.60
C GLU A 62 -1.43 23.78 -29.27
N GLY A 63 -1.34 24.13 -27.96
CA GLY A 63 -1.37 25.52 -27.50
C GLY A 63 -2.77 26.11 -27.48
N ILE A 64 -2.88 27.41 -27.12
CA ILE A 64 -4.11 28.19 -27.13
C ILE A 64 -3.92 29.34 -28.12
N ALA A 65 -4.90 29.57 -29.01
CA ALA A 65 -4.82 30.68 -29.95
C ALA A 65 -4.78 32.03 -29.20
N PRO A 66 -3.91 32.99 -29.63
CA PRO A 66 -3.71 34.24 -28.89
C PRO A 66 -5.00 35.02 -28.57
N ASP A 67 -5.98 35.00 -29.47
CA ASP A 67 -7.29 35.65 -29.32
C ASP A 67 -8.24 34.89 -28.38
N GLU A 68 -7.96 33.64 -28.05
CA GLU A 68 -8.75 32.81 -27.15
C GLU A 68 -8.21 32.73 -25.70
N VAL A 69 -6.97 33.16 -25.43
CA VAL A 69 -6.37 33.08 -24.09
C VAL A 69 -7.16 33.84 -23.03
N ALA A 70 -7.56 35.08 -23.33
CA ALA A 70 -8.40 35.89 -22.45
C ALA A 70 -9.78 35.24 -22.21
N LEU A 71 -10.33 34.55 -23.22
CA LEU A 71 -11.57 33.81 -23.10
C LEU A 71 -11.44 32.59 -22.20
N ALA A 72 -10.29 31.89 -22.22
CA ALA A 72 -10.01 30.74 -21.37
C ALA A 72 -10.02 31.05 -19.86
N LEU A 73 -9.85 32.33 -19.47
CA LEU A 73 -9.99 32.81 -18.10
C LEU A 73 -11.43 33.18 -17.71
N ARG A 74 -12.39 33.08 -18.64
CA ARG A 74 -13.82 33.29 -18.33
C ARG A 74 -14.46 31.96 -17.89
N ARG A 75 -15.40 32.07 -16.96
CA ARG A 75 -16.16 30.88 -16.49
C ARG A 75 -17.04 30.34 -17.61
N HIS A 76 -17.15 29.01 -17.61
CA HIS A 76 -17.96 28.25 -18.57
C HIS A 76 -17.49 28.42 -20.03
N ALA A 77 -16.28 28.93 -20.25
CA ALA A 77 -15.64 28.95 -21.56
C ALA A 77 -14.84 27.65 -21.74
N THR A 78 -15.19 26.87 -22.73
CA THR A 78 -14.56 25.58 -23.02
C THR A 78 -14.62 25.24 -24.50
N SER A 79 -13.56 24.66 -25.05
CA SER A 79 -13.51 24.09 -26.39
C SER A 79 -14.02 22.64 -26.47
N LYS A 80 -14.20 21.99 -25.31
CA LYS A 80 -14.33 20.51 -25.18
C LYS A 80 -15.75 19.99 -25.31
N ILE A 81 -16.77 20.81 -25.02
CA ILE A 81 -18.21 20.49 -25.19
C ILE A 81 -18.92 21.65 -25.86
N LYS A 82 -19.81 21.35 -26.80
CA LYS A 82 -20.57 22.37 -27.56
C LYS A 82 -22.08 22.21 -27.41
N ASN A 83 -22.55 21.03 -27.09
CA ASN A 83 -23.98 20.72 -27.00
C ASN A 83 -24.28 19.70 -25.89
N GLN A 84 -25.56 19.50 -25.63
CA GLN A 84 -26.03 18.60 -24.57
C GLN A 84 -25.63 17.14 -24.82
N SER A 85 -25.52 16.69 -26.08
CA SER A 85 -25.12 15.32 -26.39
C SER A 85 -23.65 15.06 -26.05
N ASP A 86 -22.79 16.08 -26.12
CA ASP A 86 -21.37 15.95 -25.76
C ASP A 86 -21.20 15.66 -24.25
N LEU A 87 -22.12 16.18 -23.42
CA LEU A 87 -22.10 15.96 -21.97
C LEU A 87 -22.25 14.46 -21.59
N PHE A 88 -22.92 13.67 -22.42
CA PHE A 88 -23.08 12.24 -22.24
C PHE A 88 -21.99 11.40 -22.93
N ARG A 89 -21.08 12.05 -23.66
CA ARG A 89 -20.00 11.40 -24.41
C ARG A 89 -18.63 11.99 -24.09
N ILE A 90 -18.43 12.42 -22.83
CA ILE A 90 -17.19 13.06 -22.43
C ILE A 90 -16.03 12.07 -22.57
N ARG A 91 -15.06 12.42 -23.43
CA ARG A 91 -13.79 11.68 -23.61
C ARG A 91 -12.59 12.43 -23.05
N THR A 92 -12.72 13.76 -22.85
CA THR A 92 -11.67 14.62 -22.30
C THR A 92 -11.64 14.54 -20.78
N LEU A 93 -10.48 14.79 -20.17
CA LEU A 93 -10.32 14.82 -18.72
C LEU A 93 -10.98 16.06 -18.09
N GLY A 94 -10.90 17.22 -18.76
CA GLY A 94 -11.61 18.46 -18.40
C GLY A 94 -12.79 18.73 -19.33
N PHE A 95 -13.84 19.41 -18.87
CA PHE A 95 -14.99 19.79 -19.72
C PHE A 95 -15.78 21.02 -19.24
N ARG A 96 -15.66 21.42 -17.96
CA ARG A 96 -16.53 22.43 -17.33
C ARG A 96 -16.14 23.89 -17.65
N GLY A 97 -14.90 24.15 -18.09
CA GLY A 97 -14.40 25.52 -18.30
C GLY A 97 -14.32 26.35 -17.01
N GLU A 98 -14.00 25.73 -15.88
CA GLU A 98 -13.98 26.36 -14.57
C GLU A 98 -12.57 26.31 -13.90
N ALA A 99 -11.67 25.48 -14.36
CA ALA A 99 -10.37 25.26 -13.72
C ALA A 99 -9.46 26.51 -13.80
N LEU A 100 -9.16 26.99 -15.01
CA LEU A 100 -8.31 28.18 -15.21
C LEU A 100 -8.85 29.43 -14.51
N PRO A 101 -10.14 29.83 -14.67
CA PRO A 101 -10.66 30.99 -13.95
C PRO A 101 -10.65 30.81 -12.43
N SER A 102 -10.87 29.60 -11.92
CA SER A 102 -10.80 29.33 -10.49
C SER A 102 -9.38 29.47 -9.95
N ILE A 103 -8.37 28.92 -10.64
CA ILE A 103 -6.95 29.05 -10.25
C ILE A 103 -6.54 30.53 -10.30
N ALA A 104 -6.85 31.24 -11.40
CA ALA A 104 -6.49 32.65 -11.56
C ALA A 104 -7.11 33.55 -10.47
N SER A 105 -8.34 33.24 -10.00
CA SER A 105 -9.02 34.02 -8.96
C SER A 105 -8.34 33.97 -7.59
N VAL A 106 -7.52 32.95 -7.30
CA VAL A 106 -6.87 32.74 -6.00
C VAL A 106 -5.34 32.77 -6.07
N SER A 107 -4.77 33.20 -7.20
CA SER A 107 -3.31 33.22 -7.44
C SER A 107 -2.89 34.39 -8.31
N GLN A 108 -1.57 34.51 -8.54
CA GLN A 108 -1.00 35.27 -9.66
C GLN A 108 -0.66 34.24 -10.75
N MET A 109 -1.20 34.43 -11.94
CA MET A 109 -1.07 33.49 -13.06
C MET A 109 -0.41 34.16 -14.25
N VAL A 110 0.56 33.47 -14.83
CA VAL A 110 1.16 33.82 -16.11
C VAL A 110 0.90 32.71 -17.10
N ILE A 111 0.38 33.02 -18.26
CA ILE A 111 0.13 32.09 -19.36
C ILE A 111 0.98 32.53 -20.54
N GLU A 112 1.85 31.63 -21.01
CA GLU A 112 2.56 31.79 -22.27
C GLU A 112 2.17 30.66 -23.20
N THR A 113 1.67 30.95 -24.37
CA THR A 113 1.19 29.94 -25.30
C THR A 113 1.40 30.34 -26.74
N ALA A 114 1.59 29.34 -27.61
CA ALA A 114 1.68 29.51 -29.06
C ALA A 114 1.11 28.27 -29.76
N THR A 115 0.41 28.50 -30.86
CA THR A 115 -0.08 27.43 -31.75
C THR A 115 0.77 27.33 -33.01
N ALA A 116 0.69 26.23 -33.73
CA ALA A 116 1.42 26.03 -34.97
C ALA A 116 1.07 27.02 -36.07
N ASP A 117 -0.16 27.51 -36.05
CA ASP A 117 -0.70 28.44 -37.07
C ASP A 117 -0.46 29.90 -36.71
N SER A 118 -0.08 30.23 -35.48
CA SER A 118 0.13 31.60 -35.03
C SER A 118 1.54 32.12 -35.39
N THR A 119 1.64 33.36 -35.84
CA THR A 119 2.93 34.01 -36.16
C THR A 119 3.74 34.37 -34.92
N HIS A 120 3.11 34.49 -33.77
CA HIS A 120 3.70 34.77 -32.46
C HIS A 120 2.81 34.19 -31.38
N GLY A 121 3.40 33.86 -30.25
CA GLY A 121 2.67 33.46 -29.04
C GLY A 121 2.14 34.67 -28.27
N LEU A 122 1.40 34.40 -27.22
CA LEU A 122 0.89 35.38 -26.27
C LEU A 122 1.45 35.14 -24.88
N HIS A 123 1.90 36.20 -24.22
CA HIS A 123 2.19 36.27 -22.80
C HIS A 123 1.06 37.06 -22.12
N LEU A 124 0.38 36.44 -21.16
CA LEU A 124 -0.72 37.04 -20.41
C LEU A 124 -0.45 36.93 -18.91
N GLU A 125 -0.54 38.03 -18.19
CA GLU A 125 -0.45 38.11 -16.75
C GLU A 125 -1.83 38.42 -16.15
N ALA A 126 -2.26 37.61 -15.18
CA ALA A 126 -3.51 37.80 -14.45
C ALA A 126 -3.29 37.71 -12.94
N LYS A 127 -3.93 38.56 -12.16
CA LYS A 127 -3.89 38.61 -10.72
C LYS A 127 -5.26 38.63 -10.10
N GLY A 128 -5.58 37.63 -9.26
CA GLY A 128 -6.90 37.52 -8.65
C GLY A 128 -8.05 37.44 -9.66
N GLY A 129 -7.78 36.87 -10.85
CA GLY A 129 -8.74 36.75 -11.95
C GLY A 129 -8.86 37.99 -12.86
N VAL A 130 -8.08 39.05 -12.60
CA VAL A 130 -8.05 40.26 -13.44
C VAL A 130 -6.81 40.23 -14.32
N ILE A 131 -6.98 40.40 -15.63
CA ILE A 131 -5.87 40.47 -16.58
C ILE A 131 -5.20 41.83 -16.41
N GLU A 132 -3.90 41.83 -16.13
CA GLU A 132 -3.06 43.03 -15.94
C GLU A 132 -2.23 43.35 -17.17
N LYS A 133 -1.81 42.32 -17.94
CA LYS A 133 -0.90 42.49 -19.07
C LYS A 133 -1.16 41.46 -20.16
N GLU A 134 -1.07 41.89 -21.41
CA GLU A 134 -1.07 41.03 -22.59
C GLU A 134 -0.01 41.54 -23.56
N GLU A 135 0.90 40.68 -23.99
CA GLU A 135 1.92 41.08 -24.98
C GLU A 135 2.33 39.87 -25.85
N PRO A 136 2.70 40.10 -27.10
CA PRO A 136 3.20 39.05 -27.95
C PRO A 136 4.57 38.51 -27.44
N VAL A 137 4.77 37.19 -27.51
CA VAL A 137 5.99 36.52 -27.12
C VAL A 137 6.46 35.55 -28.18
N SER A 138 7.78 35.36 -28.29
CA SER A 138 8.35 34.31 -29.14
C SER A 138 8.60 33.05 -28.30
N ARG A 139 7.86 31.99 -28.62
CA ARG A 139 8.05 30.70 -27.95
C ARG A 139 7.73 29.52 -28.88
N PRO A 140 8.21 28.31 -28.57
CA PRO A 140 7.77 27.08 -29.26
C PRO A 140 6.26 26.82 -29.10
N VAL A 141 5.71 26.00 -29.98
CA VAL A 141 4.32 25.51 -29.88
C VAL A 141 4.10 24.79 -28.55
N GLY A 142 2.97 25.03 -27.92
CA GLY A 142 2.59 24.48 -26.62
C GLY A 142 2.19 25.56 -25.62
N THR A 143 2.02 25.19 -24.38
CA THR A 143 1.58 26.10 -23.31
C THR A 143 2.50 26.00 -22.09
N GLN A 144 2.77 27.13 -21.46
CA GLN A 144 3.38 27.23 -20.14
C GLN A 144 2.48 28.07 -19.25
N ILE A 145 2.09 27.48 -18.12
CA ILE A 145 1.31 28.17 -17.11
C ILE A 145 2.12 28.21 -15.82
N THR A 146 2.34 29.42 -15.32
CA THR A 146 2.99 29.64 -14.02
C THR A 146 1.97 30.23 -13.05
N VAL A 147 1.77 29.54 -11.94
CA VAL A 147 0.87 29.94 -10.84
C VAL A 147 1.73 30.28 -9.64
N SER A 148 1.68 31.52 -9.20
CA SER A 148 2.47 32.03 -8.07
C SER A 148 1.56 32.49 -6.93
N ASP A 149 2.10 32.43 -5.69
CA ASP A 149 1.44 32.91 -4.47
C ASP A 149 0.02 32.36 -4.30
N LEU A 150 -0.13 31.06 -4.43
CA LEU A 150 -1.42 30.38 -4.32
C LEU A 150 -2.08 30.69 -2.97
N PHE A 151 -3.36 31.09 -3.02
CA PHE A 151 -4.18 31.50 -1.86
C PHE A 151 -3.78 32.82 -1.20
N TYR A 152 -2.98 33.69 -1.84
CA TYR A 152 -2.55 34.97 -1.29
C TYR A 152 -3.73 35.85 -0.82
N ASN A 153 -4.86 35.79 -1.50
CA ASN A 153 -6.08 36.55 -1.21
C ASN A 153 -7.13 35.75 -0.41
N THR A 154 -6.81 34.52 -0.01
CA THR A 154 -7.68 33.63 0.79
C THR A 154 -6.93 33.04 1.99
N PRO A 155 -6.48 33.86 2.95
CA PRO A 155 -5.58 33.43 4.04
C PRO A 155 -6.19 32.38 4.97
N ALA A 156 -7.52 32.25 5.02
CA ALA A 156 -8.18 31.20 5.75
C ALA A 156 -7.80 29.80 5.22
N ARG A 157 -7.60 29.65 3.89
CA ARG A 157 -7.22 28.37 3.26
C ARG A 157 -5.79 27.98 3.57
N LEU A 158 -4.86 28.94 3.66
CA LEU A 158 -3.47 28.66 4.06
C LEU A 158 -3.38 28.01 5.44
N LYS A 159 -4.36 28.25 6.34
CA LYS A 159 -4.40 27.59 7.65
C LYS A 159 -4.74 26.10 7.60
N TYR A 160 -5.36 25.62 6.54
CA TYR A 160 -5.68 24.21 6.34
C TYR A 160 -4.57 23.43 5.64
N VAL A 161 -3.56 24.11 5.11
CA VAL A 161 -2.36 23.46 4.58
C VAL A 161 -1.57 22.86 5.73
N ARG A 162 -1.43 21.52 5.74
CA ARG A 162 -0.83 20.79 6.88
C ARG A 162 0.67 21.03 6.97
N SER A 163 1.44 20.49 6.04
CA SER A 163 2.89 20.68 5.93
C SER A 163 3.30 20.67 4.46
N GLN A 164 4.39 21.36 4.13
CA GLN A 164 4.92 21.35 2.76
C GLN A 164 5.21 19.91 2.28
N GLN A 165 5.73 19.04 3.15
CA GLN A 165 5.98 17.63 2.80
C GLN A 165 4.71 16.86 2.46
N ALA A 166 3.61 17.09 3.19
CA ALA A 166 2.33 16.45 2.89
C ALA A 166 1.75 16.93 1.55
N GLU A 167 1.82 18.23 1.27
CA GLU A 167 1.34 18.78 0.00
C GLU A 167 2.19 18.30 -1.18
N LEU A 168 3.52 18.23 -1.02
CA LEU A 168 4.41 17.65 -2.03
C LEU A 168 4.07 16.17 -2.29
N SER A 169 3.80 15.39 -1.25
CA SER A 169 3.37 14.00 -1.38
C SER A 169 2.09 13.85 -2.19
N HIS A 170 1.12 14.76 -2.00
CA HIS A 170 -0.11 14.77 -2.81
C HIS A 170 0.15 15.12 -4.27
N ILE A 171 1.05 16.06 -4.55
CA ILE A 171 1.46 16.40 -5.93
C ILE A 171 2.11 15.19 -6.60
N VAL A 172 3.04 14.53 -5.91
CA VAL A 172 3.71 13.31 -6.40
C VAL A 172 2.69 12.21 -6.70
N ASP A 173 1.70 11.97 -5.80
CA ASP A 173 0.64 10.96 -6.03
C ASP A 173 -0.19 11.28 -7.28
N VAL A 174 -0.57 12.54 -7.48
CA VAL A 174 -1.32 12.97 -8.66
C VAL A 174 -0.51 12.73 -9.94
N VAL A 175 0.75 13.17 -9.98
CA VAL A 175 1.61 13.01 -11.17
C VAL A 175 1.88 11.54 -11.46
N ASN A 176 2.13 10.71 -10.44
CA ASN A 176 2.29 9.26 -10.58
C ASN A 176 1.07 8.62 -11.23
N ARG A 177 -0.15 8.97 -10.77
CA ARG A 177 -1.40 8.42 -11.32
C ARG A 177 -1.63 8.85 -12.76
N LEU A 178 -1.38 10.12 -13.09
CA LEU A 178 -1.48 10.61 -14.48
C LEU A 178 -0.46 9.94 -15.39
N SER A 179 0.78 9.73 -14.91
CA SER A 179 1.81 9.01 -15.66
C SER A 179 1.48 7.53 -15.90
N LEU A 180 0.77 6.89 -14.94
CA LEU A 180 0.30 5.50 -15.11
C LEU A 180 -0.91 5.42 -16.04
N ALA A 181 -1.77 6.44 -16.05
CA ALA A 181 -2.92 6.52 -16.95
C ALA A 181 -2.51 6.79 -18.40
N HIS A 182 -1.40 7.54 -18.59
CA HIS A 182 -0.91 8.02 -19.88
C HIS A 182 0.57 7.67 -20.08
N PRO A 183 0.90 6.37 -20.24
CA PRO A 183 2.29 5.92 -20.42
C PRO A 183 2.94 6.39 -21.73
N GLU A 184 2.15 6.89 -22.68
CA GLU A 184 2.57 7.50 -23.95
C GLU A 184 3.13 8.92 -23.78
N ILE A 185 2.90 9.57 -22.63
CA ILE A 185 3.36 10.93 -22.34
C ILE A 185 4.61 10.89 -21.45
N ALA A 186 5.62 11.68 -21.80
CA ALA A 186 6.80 11.88 -20.97
C ALA A 186 6.51 12.92 -19.89
N PHE A 187 6.55 12.53 -18.61
CA PHE A 187 6.38 13.41 -17.46
C PHE A 187 7.70 13.67 -16.77
N ALA A 188 7.94 14.93 -16.36
CA ALA A 188 9.00 15.30 -15.45
C ALA A 188 8.43 16.15 -14.31
N LEU A 189 8.70 15.78 -13.05
CA LEU A 189 8.36 16.58 -11.87
C LEU A 189 9.64 17.01 -11.16
N VAL A 190 9.82 18.33 -11.04
CA VAL A 190 10.96 18.97 -10.40
C VAL A 190 10.48 19.76 -9.18
N ASN A 191 11.07 19.54 -8.02
CA ASN A 191 10.83 20.33 -6.80
C ASN A 191 12.11 21.04 -6.40
N GLU A 192 12.09 22.37 -6.35
CA GLU A 192 13.25 23.20 -5.98
C GLU A 192 14.54 22.83 -6.75
N GLY A 193 14.42 22.58 -8.05
CA GLY A 193 15.51 22.18 -8.92
C GLY A 193 15.94 20.71 -8.83
N ARG A 194 15.32 19.92 -7.92
CA ARG A 194 15.56 18.47 -7.81
C ARG A 194 14.48 17.67 -8.54
N GLU A 195 14.91 16.83 -9.47
CA GLU A 195 14.00 15.91 -10.17
C GLU A 195 13.50 14.82 -9.21
N LEU A 196 12.18 14.66 -9.13
CA LEU A 196 11.51 13.65 -8.31
C LEU A 196 10.93 12.50 -9.14
N ILE A 197 10.38 12.81 -10.33
CA ILE A 197 9.75 11.85 -11.24
C ILE A 197 10.24 12.13 -12.64
N ARG A 198 10.55 11.06 -13.39
CA ARG A 198 10.75 11.11 -14.84
C ARG A 198 10.21 9.84 -15.48
N THR A 199 9.32 9.98 -16.45
CA THR A 199 8.84 8.89 -17.30
C THR A 199 9.24 9.13 -18.74
N ALA A 200 9.35 8.06 -19.53
CA ALA A 200 9.93 8.14 -20.85
C ALA A 200 8.92 8.37 -22.00
N GLY A 201 7.60 8.29 -21.73
CA GLY A 201 6.56 8.50 -22.74
C GLY A 201 6.57 7.47 -23.87
N THR A 202 6.90 6.21 -23.58
CA THR A 202 7.08 5.17 -24.62
C THR A 202 5.81 4.40 -24.97
N GLY A 203 4.69 4.66 -24.31
CA GLY A 203 3.44 3.92 -24.41
C GLY A 203 3.44 2.57 -23.69
N LYS A 204 4.55 2.19 -23.04
CA LYS A 204 4.65 0.90 -22.34
C LYS A 204 4.37 1.08 -20.85
N LEU A 205 3.19 0.65 -20.40
CA LEU A 205 2.77 0.78 -18.99
C LEU A 205 3.80 0.17 -18.02
N ARG A 206 4.42 -0.97 -18.34
CA ARG A 206 5.45 -1.60 -17.52
C ARG A 206 6.69 -0.71 -17.32
N GLN A 207 7.03 0.13 -18.30
CA GLN A 207 8.12 1.10 -18.15
C GLN A 207 7.72 2.26 -17.23
N ALA A 208 6.49 2.77 -17.33
CA ALA A 208 5.95 3.77 -16.40
C ALA A 208 5.92 3.22 -14.97
N ILE A 209 5.44 2.00 -14.77
CA ILE A 209 5.48 1.28 -13.48
C ILE A 209 6.92 1.18 -12.94
N SER A 210 7.89 0.84 -13.81
CA SER A 210 9.29 0.73 -13.43
C SER A 210 9.88 2.09 -13.00
N GLY A 211 9.51 3.18 -13.67
CA GLY A 211 9.94 4.54 -13.30
C GLY A 211 9.35 5.01 -11.97
N ILE A 212 8.12 4.62 -11.64
CA ILE A 212 7.40 5.08 -10.44
C ILE A 212 7.65 4.18 -9.22
N TYR A 213 7.55 2.84 -9.39
CA TYR A 213 7.63 1.87 -8.29
C TYR A 213 8.95 1.10 -8.23
N GLY A 214 9.86 1.39 -9.17
CA GLY A 214 11.16 0.75 -9.27
C GLY A 214 11.17 -0.55 -10.10
N ILE A 215 12.34 -0.86 -10.67
CA ILE A 215 12.55 -2.00 -11.57
C ILE A 215 12.24 -3.34 -10.88
N ALA A 216 12.64 -3.48 -9.61
CA ALA A 216 12.40 -4.69 -8.83
C ALA A 216 10.90 -4.97 -8.64
N SER A 217 10.09 -3.93 -8.38
CA SER A 217 8.63 -4.07 -8.27
C SER A 217 8.00 -4.41 -9.62
N ALA A 218 8.43 -3.74 -10.70
CA ALA A 218 7.89 -3.99 -12.04
C ALA A 218 8.16 -5.41 -12.56
N LYS A 219 9.30 -6.02 -12.17
CA LYS A 219 9.61 -7.42 -12.48
C LYS A 219 8.66 -8.43 -11.83
N LYS A 220 8.13 -8.09 -10.67
CA LYS A 220 7.20 -8.91 -9.87
C LYS A 220 5.74 -8.59 -10.17
N MET A 221 5.45 -7.97 -11.30
CA MET A 221 4.10 -7.71 -11.76
C MET A 221 3.78 -8.55 -13.00
N VAL A 222 2.58 -9.09 -13.00
CA VAL A 222 2.01 -9.92 -14.07
C VAL A 222 1.02 -9.08 -14.84
N GLU A 223 1.06 -9.21 -16.14
CA GLU A 223 0.11 -8.59 -17.06
C GLU A 223 -1.26 -9.26 -16.95
N ILE A 224 -2.29 -8.46 -16.98
CA ILE A 224 -3.69 -8.91 -17.04
C ILE A 224 -4.36 -8.29 -18.26
N GLU A 225 -5.06 -9.11 -18.99
CA GLU A 225 -5.92 -8.70 -20.10
C GLU A 225 -7.22 -9.49 -20.03
N ALA A 226 -8.35 -8.80 -20.20
CA ALA A 226 -9.66 -9.43 -20.32
C ALA A 226 -10.60 -8.52 -21.10
N GLU A 227 -11.48 -9.11 -21.87
CA GLU A 227 -12.43 -8.38 -22.70
C GLU A 227 -13.78 -9.10 -22.68
N ASP A 228 -14.85 -8.31 -22.64
CA ASP A 228 -16.21 -8.76 -22.89
C ASP A 228 -16.91 -7.80 -23.87
N LEU A 229 -18.24 -7.88 -23.97
CA LEU A 229 -19.01 -7.02 -24.90
C LEU A 229 -19.02 -5.53 -24.53
N ASP A 230 -18.81 -5.21 -23.27
CA ASP A 230 -19.00 -3.87 -22.69
C ASP A 230 -17.69 -3.29 -22.12
N PHE A 231 -16.72 -4.14 -21.77
CA PHE A 231 -15.51 -3.77 -21.04
C PHE A 231 -14.26 -4.38 -21.66
N GLN A 232 -13.21 -3.57 -21.75
CA GLN A 232 -11.86 -4.05 -22.04
C GLN A 232 -10.96 -3.69 -20.86
N ILE A 233 -10.30 -4.69 -20.29
CA ILE A 233 -9.41 -4.55 -19.13
C ILE A 233 -8.00 -4.83 -19.57
N SER A 234 -7.07 -3.96 -19.21
CA SER A 234 -5.63 -4.18 -19.38
C SER A 234 -4.88 -3.63 -18.15
N GLY A 235 -3.70 -4.19 -17.87
CA GLY A 235 -2.90 -3.66 -16.77
C GLY A 235 -1.93 -4.66 -16.18
N TYR A 236 -1.47 -4.35 -14.98
CA TYR A 236 -0.50 -5.15 -14.23
C TYR A 236 -0.91 -5.31 -12.79
N VAL A 237 -0.76 -6.51 -12.25
CA VAL A 237 -0.98 -6.83 -10.83
C VAL A 237 0.25 -7.52 -10.26
N SER A 238 0.57 -7.26 -8.99
CA SER A 238 1.75 -7.83 -8.37
C SER A 238 1.57 -9.31 -8.04
N LEU A 239 2.66 -10.06 -8.02
CA LEU A 239 2.67 -11.38 -7.39
C LEU A 239 2.34 -11.26 -5.90
N PRO A 240 1.77 -12.30 -5.26
CA PRO A 240 1.36 -12.29 -3.86
C PRO A 240 2.48 -11.96 -2.87
N GLU A 241 3.74 -12.16 -3.24
CA GLU A 241 4.90 -11.80 -2.44
C GLU A 241 5.18 -10.29 -2.38
N LEU A 242 4.72 -9.53 -3.38
CA LEU A 242 4.88 -8.07 -3.43
C LEU A 242 3.58 -7.40 -2.97
N THR A 243 3.51 -7.08 -1.69
CA THR A 243 2.35 -6.44 -1.07
C THR A 243 2.69 -5.16 -0.32
N ARG A 244 1.68 -4.33 -0.06
CA ARG A 244 1.78 -3.07 0.68
C ARG A 244 0.83 -3.07 1.87
N ALA A 245 1.13 -2.19 2.86
CA ALA A 245 0.32 -2.06 4.06
C ALA A 245 -1.00 -1.30 3.83
N ASN A 246 -1.09 -0.50 2.77
CA ASN A 246 -2.28 0.27 2.43
C ASN A 246 -2.69 0.06 0.97
N ARG A 247 -3.95 0.44 0.67
CA ARG A 247 -4.57 0.30 -0.65
C ARG A 247 -4.20 1.39 -1.66
N ASN A 248 -3.41 2.39 -1.27
CA ASN A 248 -3.06 3.52 -2.15
C ASN A 248 -2.26 3.09 -3.39
N TYR A 249 -1.73 1.87 -3.36
CA TYR A 249 -1.00 1.26 -4.48
C TYR A 249 -1.90 0.53 -5.48
N ILE A 250 -3.22 0.58 -5.28
CA ILE A 250 -4.21 0.12 -6.25
C ILE A 250 -4.67 1.34 -7.05
N SER A 251 -4.32 1.38 -8.33
CA SER A 251 -4.72 2.43 -9.25
C SER A 251 -5.65 1.85 -10.31
N ILE A 252 -6.88 2.36 -10.35
CA ILE A 252 -7.90 1.97 -11.33
C ILE A 252 -8.20 3.17 -12.20
N PHE A 253 -8.17 2.96 -13.50
CA PHE A 253 -8.46 3.98 -14.49
C PHE A 253 -9.67 3.57 -15.33
N ILE A 254 -10.58 4.52 -15.60
CA ILE A 254 -11.67 4.33 -16.55
C ILE A 254 -11.52 5.39 -17.66
N ASN A 255 -11.33 4.93 -18.88
CA ASN A 255 -11.08 5.79 -20.05
C ASN A 255 -10.00 6.86 -19.77
N GLY A 256 -8.85 6.43 -19.19
CA GLY A 256 -7.71 7.28 -18.80
C GLY A 256 -7.90 8.09 -17.52
N ARG A 257 -9.03 8.03 -16.85
CA ARG A 257 -9.35 8.78 -15.64
C ARG A 257 -9.18 7.94 -14.39
N TYR A 258 -8.37 8.38 -13.43
CA TYR A 258 -8.24 7.73 -12.12
C TYR A 258 -9.55 7.78 -11.33
N ILE A 259 -9.97 6.64 -10.82
CA ILE A 259 -11.17 6.51 -9.99
C ILE A 259 -10.89 5.83 -8.65
N LYS A 260 -11.69 6.19 -7.66
CA LYS A 260 -11.78 5.51 -6.37
C LYS A 260 -13.10 4.75 -6.33
N ASN A 261 -13.05 3.44 -6.43
CA ASN A 261 -14.22 2.59 -6.35
C ASN A 261 -13.96 1.42 -5.40
N PHE A 262 -14.73 1.37 -4.33
CA PHE A 262 -14.60 0.34 -3.29
C PHE A 262 -14.91 -1.05 -3.84
N LEU A 263 -15.94 -1.18 -4.69
CA LEU A 263 -16.38 -2.47 -5.20
C LEU A 263 -15.36 -3.06 -6.19
N LEU A 264 -14.75 -2.22 -7.03
CA LEU A 264 -13.68 -2.67 -7.93
C LEU A 264 -12.41 -3.04 -7.15
N ASN A 265 -12.03 -2.27 -6.12
CA ASN A 265 -10.94 -2.65 -5.21
C ASN A 265 -11.20 -4.01 -4.57
N ARG A 266 -12.44 -4.26 -4.15
CA ARG A 266 -12.84 -5.55 -3.61
C ARG A 266 -12.73 -6.67 -4.65
N ALA A 267 -13.15 -6.44 -5.88
CA ALA A 267 -13.02 -7.43 -6.97
C ALA A 267 -11.56 -7.80 -7.23
N ILE A 268 -10.63 -6.81 -7.18
CA ILE A 268 -9.19 -7.06 -7.28
C ILE A 268 -8.72 -8.01 -6.17
N LEU A 269 -9.07 -7.73 -4.92
CA LEU A 269 -8.69 -8.58 -3.78
C LEU A 269 -9.33 -9.97 -3.88
N GLU A 270 -10.59 -10.07 -4.34
CA GLU A 270 -11.26 -11.33 -4.61
C GLU A 270 -10.53 -12.18 -5.69
N GLY A 271 -9.92 -11.54 -6.70
CA GLY A 271 -9.12 -12.22 -7.71
C GLY A 271 -7.86 -12.90 -7.18
N TYR A 272 -7.27 -12.36 -6.11
CA TYR A 272 -6.15 -13.01 -5.42
C TYR A 272 -6.57 -14.19 -4.53
N GLY A 273 -7.79 -14.15 -4.03
CA GLY A 273 -8.28 -15.17 -3.10
C GLY A 273 -7.43 -15.29 -1.84
N SER A 274 -7.15 -16.53 -1.47
CA SER A 274 -6.35 -16.86 -0.28
C SER A 274 -4.84 -16.66 -0.47
N LYS A 275 -4.39 -16.28 -1.68
CA LYS A 275 -2.97 -16.08 -1.98
C LYS A 275 -2.42 -14.78 -1.37
N LEU A 276 -3.31 -13.83 -1.04
CA LEU A 276 -2.92 -12.55 -0.45
C LEU A 276 -2.89 -12.62 1.08
N MET A 277 -1.87 -12.01 1.68
CA MET A 277 -1.77 -11.86 3.14
C MET A 277 -2.94 -11.06 3.71
N VAL A 278 -3.49 -11.50 4.84
CA VAL A 278 -4.52 -10.74 5.57
C VAL A 278 -3.98 -9.38 6.00
N GLY A 279 -4.71 -8.30 5.70
CA GLY A 279 -4.28 -6.93 6.00
C GLY A 279 -3.22 -6.36 5.04
N ARG A 280 -2.92 -7.05 3.93
CA ARG A 280 -2.00 -6.58 2.91
C ARG A 280 -2.74 -6.35 1.59
N PHE A 281 -2.22 -5.41 0.80
CA PHE A 281 -2.79 -5.01 -0.48
C PHE A 281 -1.79 -5.25 -1.61
N PRO A 282 -2.23 -5.71 -2.78
CA PRO A 282 -1.36 -5.85 -3.93
C PRO A 282 -1.01 -4.48 -4.52
N LEU A 283 0.07 -4.43 -5.29
CA LEU A 283 0.30 -3.37 -6.24
C LEU A 283 -0.52 -3.68 -7.48
N ALA A 284 -1.41 -2.80 -7.89
CA ALA A 284 -2.25 -3.02 -9.07
C ALA A 284 -2.42 -1.73 -9.86
N VAL A 285 -2.28 -1.82 -11.17
CA VAL A 285 -2.50 -0.74 -12.13
C VAL A 285 -3.40 -1.29 -13.21
N ILE A 286 -4.67 -0.91 -13.20
CA ILE A 286 -5.70 -1.49 -14.06
C ILE A 286 -6.37 -0.38 -14.86
N SER A 287 -6.30 -0.47 -16.19
CA SER A 287 -7.03 0.37 -17.13
C SER A 287 -8.26 -0.36 -17.61
N ILE A 288 -9.39 0.33 -17.61
CA ILE A 288 -10.69 -0.18 -18.04
C ILE A 288 -11.20 0.76 -19.13
N GLU A 289 -11.40 0.23 -20.31
CA GLU A 289 -12.06 0.94 -21.39
C GLU A 289 -13.52 0.51 -21.45
N ILE A 290 -14.41 1.50 -21.47
CA ILE A 290 -15.86 1.30 -21.50
C ILE A 290 -16.53 2.31 -22.43
N ASP A 291 -17.70 1.96 -22.97
CA ASP A 291 -18.52 2.93 -23.66
C ASP A 291 -18.92 4.06 -22.68
N PRO A 292 -18.70 5.35 -23.02
CA PRO A 292 -19.08 6.48 -22.18
C PRO A 292 -20.55 6.46 -21.70
N TYR A 293 -21.46 5.84 -22.44
CA TYR A 293 -22.86 5.67 -21.99
C TYR A 293 -23.04 4.73 -20.79
N LEU A 294 -22.08 3.88 -20.51
CA LEU A 294 -22.11 2.97 -19.37
C LEU A 294 -21.50 3.56 -18.10
N ALA A 295 -20.88 4.75 -18.20
CA ALA A 295 -20.22 5.44 -17.08
C ALA A 295 -20.73 6.87 -16.93
N ASP A 296 -21.31 7.17 -15.78
CA ASP A 296 -21.60 8.56 -15.40
C ASP A 296 -20.44 9.11 -14.55
N VAL A 297 -19.67 10.01 -15.16
CA VAL A 297 -18.48 10.65 -14.56
C VAL A 297 -18.86 11.93 -13.81
N ASN A 298 -20.05 12.49 -14.03
CA ASN A 298 -20.46 13.77 -13.45
C ASN A 298 -21.14 13.62 -12.08
N VAL A 299 -20.59 12.76 -11.21
CA VAL A 299 -21.14 12.48 -9.88
C VAL A 299 -20.57 13.40 -8.81
N HIS A 300 -19.26 13.70 -8.85
CA HIS A 300 -18.55 14.51 -7.85
C HIS A 300 -17.65 15.58 -8.51
N PRO A 301 -17.42 16.76 -7.87
CA PRO A 301 -16.52 17.79 -8.40
C PRO A 301 -15.10 17.29 -8.70
N THR A 302 -14.55 16.43 -7.85
CA THR A 302 -13.21 15.82 -8.02
C THR A 302 -13.15 14.79 -9.15
N LYS A 303 -14.29 14.37 -9.70
CA LYS A 303 -14.42 13.36 -10.78
C LYS A 303 -13.79 12.00 -10.46
N GLN A 304 -13.54 11.69 -9.17
CA GLN A 304 -12.94 10.41 -8.74
C GLN A 304 -13.97 9.32 -8.47
N GLU A 305 -15.25 9.68 -8.38
CA GLU A 305 -16.35 8.73 -8.24
C GLU A 305 -17.11 8.65 -9.56
N VAL A 306 -17.28 7.44 -10.05
CA VAL A 306 -17.97 7.14 -11.31
C VAL A 306 -19.06 6.10 -11.04
N ARG A 307 -20.27 6.33 -11.51
CA ARG A 307 -21.31 5.32 -11.52
C ARG A 307 -21.18 4.50 -12.79
N ILE A 308 -21.04 3.19 -12.62
CA ILE A 308 -20.86 2.25 -13.72
C ILE A 308 -22.14 1.42 -13.84
N SER A 309 -22.73 1.42 -15.03
CA SER A 309 -23.77 0.46 -15.38
C SER A 309 -23.11 -0.93 -15.44
N LYS A 310 -23.80 -2.00 -15.07
CA LYS A 310 -23.27 -3.37 -15.10
C LYS A 310 -21.99 -3.58 -14.25
N GLU A 311 -21.89 -2.88 -13.10
CA GLU A 311 -20.72 -2.94 -12.22
C GLU A 311 -20.41 -4.37 -11.72
N LYS A 312 -21.43 -5.23 -11.58
CA LYS A 312 -21.26 -6.62 -11.14
C LYS A 312 -20.54 -7.47 -12.20
N GLU A 313 -20.86 -7.27 -13.45
CA GLU A 313 -20.21 -7.94 -14.59
C GLU A 313 -18.74 -7.52 -14.65
N LEU A 314 -18.46 -6.24 -14.56
CA LEU A 314 -17.10 -5.72 -14.49
C LEU A 314 -16.31 -6.29 -13.31
N MET A 315 -16.91 -6.38 -12.11
CA MET A 315 -16.28 -7.01 -10.94
C MET A 315 -15.93 -8.48 -11.21
N THR A 316 -16.81 -9.21 -11.89
CA THR A 316 -16.57 -10.62 -12.22
C THR A 316 -15.41 -10.74 -13.21
N LEU A 317 -15.40 -9.91 -14.26
CA LEU A 317 -14.34 -9.89 -15.26
C LEU A 317 -12.97 -9.58 -14.65
N ILE A 318 -12.87 -8.57 -13.76
CA ILE A 318 -11.63 -8.25 -13.03
C ILE A 318 -11.15 -9.43 -12.19
N ARG A 319 -12.07 -10.04 -11.41
CA ARG A 319 -11.74 -11.18 -10.55
C ARG A 319 -11.20 -12.36 -11.35
N GLU A 320 -11.86 -12.71 -12.43
CA GLU A 320 -11.47 -13.82 -13.29
C GLU A 320 -10.13 -13.56 -13.99
N ALA A 321 -9.91 -12.34 -14.52
CA ALA A 321 -8.67 -11.95 -15.15
C ALA A 321 -7.46 -12.10 -14.20
N ILE A 322 -7.59 -11.61 -12.97
CA ILE A 322 -6.53 -11.71 -11.95
C ILE A 322 -6.32 -13.16 -11.52
N SER A 323 -7.40 -13.91 -11.26
CA SER A 323 -7.30 -15.32 -10.89
C SER A 323 -6.60 -16.13 -11.97
N GLN A 324 -6.94 -15.91 -13.23
CA GLN A 324 -6.33 -16.59 -14.38
C GLN A 324 -4.83 -16.25 -14.50
N ALA A 325 -4.48 -14.96 -14.48
CA ALA A 325 -3.09 -14.53 -14.58
C ALA A 325 -2.20 -15.10 -13.47
N LEU A 326 -2.74 -15.20 -12.23
CA LEU A 326 -2.00 -15.75 -11.09
C LEU A 326 -1.94 -17.28 -11.09
N LYS A 327 -2.82 -18.00 -11.81
CA LYS A 327 -2.74 -19.45 -11.97
C LYS A 327 -1.61 -19.88 -12.89
N GLU A 328 -1.26 -19.05 -13.85
CA GLU A 328 -0.20 -19.30 -14.83
C GLU A 328 1.21 -19.08 -14.26
N GLN A 329 1.32 -18.50 -13.06
CA GLN A 329 2.59 -18.18 -12.43
C GLN A 329 3.00 -19.24 -11.39
N ASP A 330 4.29 -19.51 -11.31
CA ASP A 330 4.85 -20.25 -10.19
C ASP A 330 4.87 -19.32 -8.95
N LEU A 331 4.00 -19.64 -7.97
CA LEU A 331 3.82 -18.84 -6.75
C LEU A 331 4.76 -19.26 -5.62
N ILE A 332 5.64 -20.24 -5.85
CA ILE A 332 6.64 -20.65 -4.86
C ILE A 332 7.81 -19.66 -4.91
N PRO A 333 8.08 -18.90 -3.83
CA PRO A 333 9.14 -17.91 -3.82
C PRO A 333 10.52 -18.53 -4.13
N ASP A 334 11.27 -17.93 -5.06
CA ASP A 334 12.65 -18.32 -5.31
C ASP A 334 13.54 -17.91 -4.13
N ALA A 335 14.29 -18.89 -3.60
CA ALA A 335 15.11 -18.68 -2.42
C ALA A 335 16.30 -17.77 -2.70
N LEU A 336 16.87 -17.77 -3.91
CA LEU A 336 18.01 -16.93 -4.27
C LEU A 336 17.64 -15.47 -4.41
N GLU A 337 16.47 -15.15 -4.99
CA GLU A 337 15.97 -13.78 -5.09
C GLU A 337 15.70 -13.18 -3.71
N ASN A 338 15.13 -13.95 -2.80
CA ASN A 338 14.89 -13.52 -1.42
C ASN A 338 16.19 -13.25 -0.64
N LEU A 339 17.23 -14.04 -0.85
CA LEU A 339 18.56 -13.83 -0.27
C LEU A 339 19.25 -12.59 -0.86
N ALA A 340 19.14 -12.34 -2.17
CA ALA A 340 19.71 -11.18 -2.82
C ALA A 340 19.09 -9.86 -2.32
N GLN A 341 17.79 -9.82 -2.06
CA GLN A 341 17.11 -8.65 -1.52
C GLN A 341 17.53 -8.30 -0.08
N SER A 342 17.88 -9.30 0.73
CA SER A 342 18.39 -9.07 2.09
C SER A 342 19.80 -8.49 2.10
N SER A 343 20.58 -8.67 1.03
CA SER A 343 21.99 -8.18 0.92
C SER A 343 22.11 -6.73 0.45
N THR A 344 21.05 -6.11 -0.08
CA THR A 344 21.04 -4.74 -0.59
C THR A 344 20.77 -3.67 0.46
N ARG A 345 20.59 -4.02 1.73
CA ARG A 345 20.69 -3.02 2.80
C ARG A 345 22.11 -2.48 2.79
N PRO A 346 22.31 -1.15 2.71
CA PRO A 346 23.65 -0.59 2.81
C PRO A 346 24.25 -1.11 4.11
N LYS A 347 25.30 -1.91 4.02
CA LYS A 347 26.15 -2.22 5.16
C LYS A 347 26.69 -0.86 5.59
N VAL A 348 26.05 -0.24 6.59
CA VAL A 348 26.73 0.72 7.42
C VAL A 348 27.95 -0.07 7.92
N LYS A 349 29.14 0.27 7.41
CA LYS A 349 30.37 -0.16 8.02
C LYS A 349 30.34 0.42 9.42
N ALA A 350 29.76 -0.32 10.37
CA ALA A 350 30.16 -0.16 11.73
C ALA A 350 31.62 -0.57 11.72
N GLU A 351 32.52 0.40 11.78
CA GLU A 351 33.87 0.13 12.27
C GLU A 351 33.66 -0.42 13.67
N GLN A 352 33.59 -1.74 13.76
CA GLN A 352 33.84 -2.40 15.01
C GLN A 352 35.30 -2.11 15.33
N GLY A 353 35.50 -1.05 16.12
CA GLY A 353 36.69 -0.94 16.89
C GLY A 353 36.77 -2.23 17.72
N THR A 354 37.68 -3.10 17.35
CA THR A 354 38.06 -4.24 18.18
C THR A 354 38.62 -3.65 19.48
N LEU A 355 37.76 -3.55 20.49
CA LEU A 355 38.22 -3.45 21.87
C LEU A 355 39.04 -4.71 22.12
N PRO A 356 40.36 -4.61 22.38
CA PRO A 356 41.14 -5.76 22.77
C PRO A 356 40.62 -6.21 24.13
N LEU A 357 39.78 -7.24 24.15
CA LEU A 357 39.45 -7.96 25.36
C LEU A 357 40.76 -8.68 25.80
N ARG A 358 41.57 -7.96 26.58
CA ARG A 358 42.62 -8.62 27.35
C ARG A 358 41.92 -9.43 28.44
N GLU A 359 41.98 -10.73 28.34
CA GLU A 359 41.58 -11.62 29.42
C GLU A 359 42.45 -11.31 30.64
N PRO A 360 41.88 -10.96 31.79
CA PRO A 360 42.67 -10.75 32.99
C PRO A 360 43.33 -12.07 33.41
N LYS A 361 44.65 -12.09 33.45
CA LYS A 361 45.39 -13.25 33.95
C LYS A 361 45.19 -13.34 35.45
N ILE A 362 44.51 -14.37 35.89
CA ILE A 362 44.31 -14.68 37.30
C ILE A 362 45.50 -15.51 37.77
N TYR A 363 46.15 -15.08 38.84
CA TYR A 363 47.24 -15.76 39.49
C TYR A 363 46.78 -16.32 40.83
N TYR A 364 47.21 -17.54 41.19
CA TYR A 364 46.96 -18.19 42.47
C TYR A 364 48.18 -18.07 43.36
N ASP A 365 48.04 -17.43 44.54
CA ASP A 365 49.08 -17.37 45.55
C ASP A 365 49.01 -18.61 46.44
N THR A 366 49.98 -19.47 46.32
CA THR A 366 50.08 -20.73 47.08
C THR A 366 50.33 -20.54 48.58
N ILE A 367 50.77 -19.34 49.00
CA ILE A 367 51.05 -19.05 50.41
C ILE A 367 49.80 -18.53 51.10
N LYS A 368 49.02 -17.67 50.39
CA LYS A 368 47.79 -17.08 50.95
C LYS A 368 46.53 -17.87 50.58
N GLN A 369 46.65 -18.89 49.74
CA GLN A 369 45.53 -19.69 49.22
C GLN A 369 44.40 -18.87 48.59
N ASP A 370 44.74 -17.76 47.90
CA ASP A 370 43.76 -16.85 47.33
C ASP A 370 44.15 -16.48 45.87
N PHE A 371 43.14 -16.02 45.09
CA PHE A 371 43.31 -15.60 43.71
C PHE A 371 43.38 -14.09 43.63
N PHE A 372 44.36 -13.50 42.91
CA PHE A 372 44.47 -12.07 42.69
C PHE A 372 44.74 -11.68 41.25
N LEU A 373 44.29 -10.48 40.88
CA LEU A 373 44.50 -9.80 39.62
C LEU A 373 45.70 -8.88 39.74
N LYS A 374 46.72 -9.05 38.90
CA LYS A 374 47.88 -8.18 38.89
C LYS A 374 47.61 -7.02 37.94
N PRO A 375 47.63 -5.74 38.34
CA PRO A 375 47.54 -4.61 37.43
C PRO A 375 48.82 -4.54 36.60
N ASP A 376 48.67 -4.52 35.27
CA ASP A 376 49.80 -4.30 34.35
C ASP A 376 50.27 -2.87 34.47
N VAL A 377 51.56 -2.67 34.77
CA VAL A 377 52.28 -1.38 34.78
C VAL A 377 52.37 -0.90 33.36
N VAL A 378 51.82 0.27 33.06
CA VAL A 378 51.92 0.94 31.77
C VAL A 378 53.30 1.62 31.72
N ALA A 379 54.14 1.20 30.74
CA ALA A 379 55.34 1.94 30.40
C ALA A 379 54.97 3.09 29.40
N GLU A 380 55.45 4.25 29.77
CA GLU A 380 55.33 5.53 29.03
C GLU A 380 55.92 5.43 27.61
N ASP A 381 55.23 5.98 26.62
CA ASP A 381 55.81 6.84 25.56
C ASP A 381 54.69 7.40 24.66
N VAL A 382 54.19 8.58 25.01
CA VAL A 382 53.51 9.47 24.06
C VAL A 382 53.86 10.93 24.44
N LYS A 383 54.49 11.64 23.52
CA LYS A 383 54.79 13.07 23.59
C LYS A 383 53.50 13.90 23.53
N PRO A 384 53.51 15.07 24.22
CA PRO A 384 52.30 15.90 24.36
C PRO A 384 52.12 16.82 23.10
N LEU A 385 50.87 17.00 22.75
CA LEU A 385 50.38 18.14 21.95
C LEU A 385 49.64 19.10 22.88
N GLU A 386 49.95 20.37 22.68
CA GLU A 386 49.62 21.50 23.56
C GLU A 386 48.12 21.77 23.69
N GLU A 387 47.82 22.28 24.85
CA GLU A 387 46.51 22.70 25.37
C GLU A 387 45.98 23.98 24.72
N ASP A 388 44.67 24.05 24.52
CA ASP A 388 43.95 25.33 24.69
C ASP A 388 42.83 25.12 25.68
N ARG A 389 42.97 25.77 26.85
CA ARG A 389 42.05 25.78 27.97
C ARG A 389 40.93 26.77 27.71
N GLN A 390 39.69 26.30 27.81
CA GLN A 390 38.60 27.17 28.31
C GLN A 390 37.90 26.50 29.47
N GLU A 391 37.94 27.20 30.59
CA GLU A 391 37.27 26.86 31.86
C GLU A 391 35.74 26.79 31.69
N ILE A 392 35.12 25.72 32.15
CA ILE A 392 33.70 25.73 32.50
C ILE A 392 33.54 25.19 33.90
N VAL A 393 32.93 26.05 34.72
CA VAL A 393 32.64 25.92 36.13
C VAL A 393 31.72 24.73 36.43
N GLU A 394 32.14 23.89 37.36
CA GLU A 394 31.31 22.83 37.96
C GLU A 394 30.22 23.40 38.85
N SER A 395 29.01 22.89 38.69
CA SER A 395 27.98 22.89 39.73
C SER A 395 27.37 21.50 39.86
N PRO A 396 27.17 20.97 41.05
CA PRO A 396 26.79 19.56 41.26
C PRO A 396 25.29 19.34 41.00
N VAL A 397 24.98 18.34 40.17
CA VAL A 397 23.59 17.87 39.98
C VAL A 397 23.43 16.52 40.67
N GLU A 398 22.57 16.49 41.66
CA GLU A 398 22.10 15.29 42.34
C GLU A 398 21.43 14.29 41.36
N ASN A 399 21.87 13.05 41.39
CA ASN A 399 21.23 11.92 40.76
C ASN A 399 19.94 11.52 41.48
N LYS A 400 18.79 11.75 40.85
CA LYS A 400 17.55 11.00 41.13
C LYS A 400 17.15 10.22 39.90
N PRO A 401 16.74 8.95 40.00
CA PRO A 401 16.33 8.15 38.89
C PRO A 401 14.95 8.60 38.37
N THR A 402 14.91 9.14 37.17
CA THR A 402 13.66 9.48 36.52
C THR A 402 13.17 8.26 35.73
N SER A 403 12.08 7.67 36.19
CA SER A 403 11.30 6.70 35.46
C SER A 403 10.82 7.33 34.14
N VAL A 404 11.22 6.76 33.04
CA VAL A 404 10.71 7.14 31.71
C VAL A 404 9.27 6.64 31.61
N GLN A 405 8.32 7.53 31.83
CA GLN A 405 6.94 7.33 31.44
C GLN A 405 6.88 7.47 29.91
N PHE A 406 6.48 6.39 29.25
CA PHE A 406 6.03 6.45 27.87
C PHE A 406 4.83 7.39 27.80
N ALA A 407 5.00 8.55 27.19
CA ALA A 407 3.90 9.41 26.84
C ALA A 407 3.03 8.69 25.80
N GLU A 408 1.82 8.33 26.19
CA GLU A 408 0.74 8.01 25.27
C GLU A 408 0.60 9.18 24.30
N ARG A 409 0.91 8.91 23.04
CA ARG A 409 0.50 9.80 21.96
C ARG A 409 -1.02 9.75 21.91
N GLN A 410 -1.66 10.76 22.42
CA GLN A 410 -3.04 11.06 22.10
C GLN A 410 -3.15 11.10 20.58
N SER A 411 -3.88 10.14 20.05
CA SER A 411 -4.38 10.16 18.68
C SER A 411 -5.24 11.42 18.53
N VAL A 412 -4.72 12.40 17.80
CA VAL A 412 -5.53 13.49 17.29
C VAL A 412 -6.46 12.83 16.28
N GLU A 413 -7.74 12.73 16.61
CA GLU A 413 -8.81 12.41 15.70
C GLU A 413 -8.79 13.45 14.57
N SER A 414 -8.22 13.09 13.44
CA SER A 414 -8.50 13.77 12.20
C SER A 414 -9.88 13.27 11.76
N GLU A 415 -10.84 14.16 11.65
CA GLU A 415 -12.05 13.96 10.86
C GLU A 415 -11.65 13.74 9.40
N ASP A 416 -11.15 12.55 9.09
CA ASP A 416 -11.12 12.03 7.74
C ASP A 416 -12.54 11.53 7.45
N GLN A 417 -13.16 12.13 6.44
CA GLN A 417 -14.38 11.62 5.84
C GLN A 417 -14.18 10.10 5.63
N GLU A 418 -15.03 9.32 6.28
CA GLU A 418 -15.01 7.87 6.28
C GLU A 418 -15.16 7.32 4.86
N HIS A 419 -14.04 7.12 4.20
CA HIS A 419 -13.97 6.10 3.15
C HIS A 419 -13.78 4.77 3.87
N PRO A 420 -14.67 3.77 3.69
CA PRO A 420 -14.57 2.50 4.40
C PRO A 420 -13.25 1.82 4.06
N ASN A 421 -12.33 1.81 5.02
CA ASN A 421 -11.13 0.98 4.95
C ASN A 421 -11.58 -0.47 5.00
N LEU A 422 -11.19 -1.27 3.98
CA LEU A 422 -11.24 -2.72 4.10
C LEU A 422 -10.36 -3.10 5.29
N SER A 423 -10.99 -3.44 6.39
CA SER A 423 -10.27 -3.91 7.58
C SER A 423 -9.63 -5.28 7.27
N ALA A 424 -8.61 -5.66 8.04
CA ALA A 424 -8.08 -7.03 8.01
C ALA A 424 -9.19 -8.09 8.06
N LYS A 425 -10.33 -7.75 8.68
CA LYS A 425 -11.56 -8.53 8.78
C LYS A 425 -12.31 -8.69 7.46
N GLU A 426 -12.31 -7.70 6.60
CA GLU A 426 -12.96 -7.78 5.28
C GLU A 426 -12.12 -8.57 4.28
N LEU A 427 -10.80 -8.52 4.43
CA LEU A 427 -9.87 -9.34 3.66
C LEU A 427 -9.97 -10.83 4.05
N ALA A 428 -10.16 -11.14 5.34
CA ALA A 428 -10.43 -12.50 5.78
C ALA A 428 -11.74 -13.04 5.20
N LYS A 429 -12.79 -12.17 5.04
CA LYS A 429 -14.05 -12.54 4.36
C LYS A 429 -13.85 -12.86 2.89
N LEU A 430 -12.93 -12.17 2.25
CA LEU A 430 -12.61 -12.37 0.83
C LEU A 430 -11.86 -13.68 0.61
N ALA A 431 -10.86 -13.95 1.43
CA ALA A 431 -10.12 -15.21 1.41
C ALA A 431 -11.04 -16.43 1.53
N ASP A 432 -12.10 -16.30 2.34
CA ASP A 432 -13.02 -17.40 2.65
C ASP A 432 -14.01 -17.75 1.52
N LYS A 433 -14.29 -16.83 0.60
CA LYS A 433 -15.19 -17.10 -0.54
C LYS A 433 -14.54 -17.88 -1.67
N LEU A 434 -13.22 -17.84 -1.79
CA LEU A 434 -12.48 -18.24 -2.99
C LEU A 434 -11.80 -19.60 -2.90
N ASP A 435 -11.69 -20.17 -1.70
CA ASP A 435 -11.10 -21.51 -1.50
C ASP A 435 -11.97 -22.69 -2.03
N LYS A 436 -13.03 -22.44 -2.77
CA LYS A 436 -13.99 -23.51 -3.11
C LYS A 436 -13.69 -24.30 -4.38
N GLU A 437 -12.72 -23.96 -5.22
CA GLU A 437 -12.59 -24.58 -6.54
C GLU A 437 -11.17 -24.87 -7.07
N GLU A 438 -10.10 -24.80 -6.27
CA GLU A 438 -8.75 -25.08 -6.80
C GLU A 438 -8.26 -26.48 -6.40
N THR A 439 -8.16 -27.38 -7.37
CA THR A 439 -7.36 -28.62 -7.24
C THR A 439 -5.90 -28.22 -7.09
N SER A 440 -5.34 -28.40 -5.89
CA SER A 440 -3.96 -28.09 -5.56
C SER A 440 -2.99 -28.91 -6.43
N THR A 441 -2.09 -28.22 -7.13
CA THR A 441 -0.93 -28.82 -7.81
C THR A 441 0.26 -28.93 -6.87
N PHE A 442 0.03 -29.26 -5.59
CA PHE A 442 1.10 -29.38 -4.60
C PHE A 442 2.10 -30.45 -5.02
N PRO A 443 3.43 -30.17 -5.04
CA PRO A 443 4.44 -31.11 -5.48
C PRO A 443 4.54 -32.34 -4.55
N GLU A 444 4.84 -33.50 -5.14
CA GLU A 444 5.20 -34.69 -4.36
C GLU A 444 6.53 -34.43 -3.64
N LEU A 445 6.51 -34.36 -2.31
CA LEU A 445 7.65 -34.03 -1.46
C LEU A 445 8.07 -35.24 -0.63
N GLU A 446 9.36 -35.58 -0.68
CA GLU A 446 9.98 -36.58 0.14
C GLU A 446 10.81 -35.91 1.24
N TYR A 447 10.39 -36.04 2.49
CA TYR A 447 11.09 -35.51 3.67
C TYR A 447 12.41 -36.25 3.91
N PHE A 448 13.48 -35.50 4.21
CA PHE A 448 14.78 -36.08 4.54
C PHE A 448 15.49 -35.43 5.73
N GLY A 449 14.95 -34.35 6.34
CA GLY A 449 15.58 -33.78 7.52
C GLY A 449 14.92 -32.55 8.07
N GLN A 450 15.27 -32.16 9.30
CA GLN A 450 14.85 -30.97 10.00
C GLN A 450 16.05 -30.16 10.49
N MET A 451 15.95 -28.84 10.46
CA MET A 451 16.97 -27.92 10.98
C MET A 451 16.39 -27.00 12.03
N HIS A 452 17.11 -26.89 13.17
CA HIS A 452 16.76 -26.01 14.30
C HIS A 452 15.34 -26.18 14.85
N GLY A 453 14.70 -27.35 14.67
CA GLY A 453 13.31 -27.54 15.09
C GLY A 453 12.31 -26.57 14.43
N THR A 454 12.70 -25.93 13.33
CA THR A 454 11.91 -24.87 12.67
C THR A 454 11.65 -25.16 11.19
N TYR A 455 12.67 -25.65 10.47
CA TYR A 455 12.57 -25.87 9.03
C TYR A 455 12.66 -27.35 8.69
N LEU A 456 11.72 -27.81 7.88
CA LEU A 456 11.74 -29.16 7.30
C LEU A 456 12.33 -29.09 5.89
N PHE A 457 13.14 -30.09 5.56
CA PHE A 457 13.74 -30.24 4.25
C PHE A 457 13.10 -31.41 3.51
N ALA A 458 12.67 -31.14 2.30
CA ALA A 458 12.09 -32.14 1.42
C ALA A 458 12.63 -32.01 0.00
N GLN A 459 12.76 -33.13 -0.71
CA GLN A 459 13.08 -33.14 -2.13
C GLN A 459 11.83 -33.43 -2.96
N GLY A 460 11.76 -32.79 -4.13
CA GLY A 460 10.76 -33.05 -5.15
C GLY A 460 11.41 -33.27 -6.51
N LYS A 461 10.60 -33.52 -7.53
CA LYS A 461 11.09 -33.73 -8.91
C LYS A 461 11.88 -32.53 -9.46
N THR A 462 11.56 -31.32 -9.01
CA THR A 462 12.13 -30.05 -9.50
C THR A 462 13.28 -29.51 -8.69
N GLY A 463 13.51 -30.00 -7.44
CA GLY A 463 14.60 -29.53 -6.58
C GLY A 463 14.38 -29.74 -5.11
N LEU A 464 15.00 -28.86 -4.29
CA LEU A 464 14.94 -28.82 -2.84
C LEU A 464 13.82 -27.88 -2.39
N TYR A 465 13.04 -28.34 -1.42
CA TYR A 465 12.02 -27.55 -0.74
C TYR A 465 12.38 -27.38 0.74
N ILE A 466 12.29 -26.16 1.21
CA ILE A 466 12.42 -25.82 2.64
C ILE A 466 11.06 -25.35 3.12
N ILE A 467 10.52 -26.01 4.15
CA ILE A 467 9.19 -25.77 4.67
C ILE A 467 9.30 -25.19 6.07
N ASP A 468 8.64 -24.06 6.33
CA ASP A 468 8.47 -23.54 7.68
C ASP A 468 7.44 -24.40 8.41
N GLN A 469 7.91 -25.18 9.39
CA GLN A 469 7.08 -26.09 10.19
C GLN A 469 5.92 -25.38 10.88
N HIS A 470 6.16 -24.19 11.40
CA HIS A 470 5.13 -23.42 12.10
C HIS A 470 4.06 -22.93 11.13
N ALA A 471 4.45 -22.33 10.01
CA ALA A 471 3.54 -21.87 8.97
C ALA A 471 2.74 -23.02 8.34
N ALA A 472 3.36 -24.18 8.14
CA ALA A 472 2.70 -25.39 7.65
C ALA A 472 1.62 -25.87 8.61
N GLN A 473 1.92 -25.92 9.90
CA GLN A 473 0.95 -26.34 10.92
C GLN A 473 -0.18 -25.32 11.08
N GLU A 474 0.12 -24.02 11.05
CA GLU A 474 -0.91 -22.98 11.05
C GLU A 474 -1.89 -23.18 9.90
N ARG A 475 -1.40 -23.47 8.69
CA ARG A 475 -2.24 -23.72 7.52
C ARG A 475 -3.13 -24.96 7.70
N VAL A 476 -2.56 -26.10 8.04
CA VAL A 476 -3.29 -27.35 8.26
C VAL A 476 -4.38 -27.17 9.33
N LYS A 477 -4.03 -26.54 10.45
CA LYS A 477 -4.98 -26.31 11.55
C LYS A 477 -6.05 -25.29 11.18
N TYR A 478 -5.70 -24.25 10.43
CA TYR A 478 -6.66 -23.26 9.95
C TYR A 478 -7.76 -23.93 9.11
N GLU A 479 -7.38 -24.74 8.13
CA GLU A 479 -8.37 -25.42 7.29
C GLU A 479 -9.23 -26.39 8.09
N TYR A 480 -8.62 -27.12 9.02
CA TYR A 480 -9.35 -27.99 9.95
C TYR A 480 -10.37 -27.21 10.79
N TYR A 481 -9.96 -26.11 11.45
CA TYR A 481 -10.89 -25.33 12.26
C TYR A 481 -11.94 -24.62 11.43
N ARG A 482 -11.58 -24.12 10.27
CA ARG A 482 -12.51 -23.50 9.33
C ARG A 482 -13.63 -24.45 8.94
N GLU A 483 -13.32 -25.70 8.69
CA GLU A 483 -14.32 -26.73 8.40
C GLU A 483 -15.15 -27.07 9.63
N LYS A 484 -14.52 -27.32 10.77
CA LYS A 484 -15.21 -27.70 12.02
C LYS A 484 -16.10 -26.61 12.59
N ILE A 485 -15.62 -25.36 12.62
CA ILE A 485 -16.41 -24.20 13.06
C ILE A 485 -17.54 -23.89 12.05
N GLY A 486 -17.36 -24.27 10.78
CA GLY A 486 -18.35 -24.12 9.71
C GLY A 486 -19.50 -25.14 9.78
N GLN A 487 -19.19 -26.35 10.22
CA GLN A 487 -20.18 -27.42 10.45
C GLN A 487 -20.81 -27.15 11.83
N VAL A 488 -22.05 -26.60 11.84
CA VAL A 488 -22.82 -26.43 13.07
C VAL A 488 -23.37 -27.81 13.49
N ASP A 489 -22.49 -28.65 14.00
CA ASP A 489 -22.92 -29.79 14.81
C ASP A 489 -23.09 -29.25 16.24
N ASN A 490 -24.30 -29.28 16.76
CA ASN A 490 -24.62 -28.86 18.12
C ASN A 490 -24.05 -29.80 19.20
N SER A 491 -22.97 -30.50 18.88
CA SER A 491 -22.27 -31.37 19.82
C SER A 491 -21.43 -30.52 20.76
N ALA A 492 -21.94 -30.31 21.95
CA ALA A 492 -21.24 -29.65 23.05
C ALA A 492 -20.83 -30.67 24.10
N GLN A 493 -19.71 -30.44 24.72
CA GLN A 493 -19.19 -31.20 25.86
C GLN A 493 -19.53 -30.43 27.13
N GLN A 494 -20.22 -31.08 28.07
CA GLN A 494 -20.54 -30.49 29.37
C GLN A 494 -19.32 -30.42 30.26
N LEU A 495 -19.17 -29.33 30.97
CA LEU A 495 -18.12 -29.08 31.94
C LEU A 495 -18.50 -29.62 33.31
N LEU A 496 -17.61 -30.33 33.99
CA LEU A 496 -17.79 -30.75 35.38
C LEU A 496 -17.90 -29.55 36.33
N VAL A 497 -17.10 -28.52 36.08
CA VAL A 497 -17.13 -27.24 36.79
C VAL A 497 -17.31 -26.14 35.76
N PRO A 498 -18.38 -25.34 35.85
CA PRO A 498 -18.60 -24.23 34.93
C PRO A 498 -17.52 -23.16 35.05
N TYR A 499 -17.15 -22.51 33.94
CA TYR A 499 -16.30 -21.33 33.93
C TYR A 499 -17.14 -20.06 34.12
N ILE A 500 -16.68 -19.12 34.94
CA ILE A 500 -17.26 -17.81 35.13
C ILE A 500 -16.32 -16.78 34.50
N PHE A 501 -16.85 -15.95 33.60
CA PHE A 501 -16.15 -14.88 32.90
C PHE A 501 -16.65 -13.54 33.39
N GLU A 502 -15.72 -12.63 33.74
CA GLU A 502 -16.03 -11.26 34.16
C GLU A 502 -15.57 -10.27 33.11
N PHE A 503 -16.43 -9.32 32.76
CA PHE A 503 -16.15 -8.26 31.79
C PHE A 503 -16.44 -6.88 32.43
N PRO A 504 -15.79 -5.79 31.93
CA PRO A 504 -16.23 -4.43 32.26
C PRO A 504 -17.71 -4.24 31.92
N GLN A 505 -18.39 -3.38 32.66
CA GLN A 505 -19.85 -3.26 32.58
C GLN A 505 -20.36 -2.81 31.18
N ASN A 506 -19.63 -1.89 30.52
CA ASN A 506 -19.89 -1.50 29.13
C ASN A 506 -19.78 -2.68 28.17
N ASP A 507 -18.71 -3.47 28.30
CA ASP A 507 -18.46 -4.62 27.44
C ASP A 507 -19.48 -5.73 27.70
N ALA A 508 -19.88 -5.93 28.95
CA ALA A 508 -20.93 -6.89 29.32
C ALA A 508 -22.27 -6.53 28.66
N LEU A 509 -22.67 -5.25 28.68
CA LEU A 509 -23.89 -4.79 28.01
C LEU A 509 -23.84 -5.02 26.51
N ASP A 510 -22.70 -4.72 25.86
CA ASP A 510 -22.52 -4.94 24.42
C ASP A 510 -22.50 -6.44 24.07
N LEU A 511 -21.91 -7.29 24.94
CA LEU A 511 -21.88 -8.74 24.76
C LEU A 511 -23.28 -9.35 24.81
N VAL A 512 -24.17 -8.89 25.71
CA VAL A 512 -25.56 -9.38 25.81
C VAL A 512 -26.27 -9.26 24.45
N HIS A 513 -26.07 -8.15 23.73
CA HIS A 513 -26.65 -7.95 22.40
C HIS A 513 -26.00 -8.79 21.30
N LYS A 514 -24.79 -9.30 21.54
CA LYS A 514 -24.01 -10.08 20.56
C LYS A 514 -23.94 -11.59 20.87
N MET A 515 -24.60 -12.06 21.94
CA MET A 515 -24.55 -13.47 22.37
C MET A 515 -25.02 -14.46 21.30
N ASP A 516 -25.97 -14.07 20.45
CA ASP A 516 -26.45 -14.95 19.38
C ASP A 516 -25.35 -15.32 18.37
N ALA A 517 -24.34 -14.47 18.18
CA ALA A 517 -23.18 -14.77 17.35
C ALA A 517 -22.29 -15.84 18.00
N LEU A 518 -22.14 -15.83 19.32
CA LEU A 518 -21.41 -16.88 20.07
C LEU A 518 -22.15 -18.21 20.01
N ARG A 519 -23.47 -18.21 20.20
CA ARG A 519 -24.28 -19.42 20.10
C ARG A 519 -24.18 -20.09 18.73
N GLN A 520 -24.11 -19.31 17.67
CA GLN A 520 -23.96 -19.84 16.30
C GLN A 520 -22.59 -20.46 16.00
N VAL A 521 -21.58 -20.26 16.83
CA VAL A 521 -20.30 -20.96 16.77
C VAL A 521 -20.18 -22.05 17.85
N GLY A 522 -21.29 -22.37 18.54
CA GLY A 522 -21.38 -23.43 19.54
C GLY A 522 -20.96 -23.01 20.95
N VAL A 523 -20.81 -21.71 21.23
CA VAL A 523 -20.46 -21.17 22.54
C VAL A 523 -21.74 -20.60 23.18
N ASN A 524 -22.23 -21.26 24.20
CA ASN A 524 -23.42 -20.84 24.93
C ASN A 524 -23.02 -20.20 26.26
N LEU A 525 -22.88 -18.87 26.26
CA LEU A 525 -22.71 -18.08 27.48
C LEU A 525 -24.06 -17.68 28.03
N GLU A 526 -24.23 -17.81 29.34
CA GLU A 526 -25.42 -17.39 30.07
C GLU A 526 -25.09 -16.23 31.01
N GLU A 527 -25.97 -15.25 31.14
CA GLU A 527 -25.81 -14.20 32.14
C GLU A 527 -25.90 -14.78 33.56
N TYR A 528 -24.91 -14.48 34.42
CA TYR A 528 -24.84 -14.96 35.79
C TYR A 528 -24.90 -13.84 36.83
N GLY A 529 -24.53 -12.62 36.41
CA GLY A 529 -24.55 -11.42 37.24
C GLY A 529 -24.50 -10.16 36.35
N ALA A 530 -24.42 -8.98 36.95
CA ALA A 530 -24.46 -7.73 36.20
C ALA A 530 -23.32 -7.58 35.13
N ASN A 531 -22.21 -8.23 35.36
CA ASN A 531 -21.02 -8.20 34.47
C ASN A 531 -20.34 -9.58 34.38
N GLN A 532 -21.08 -10.66 34.77
CA GLN A 532 -20.56 -12.02 34.81
C GLN A 532 -21.35 -12.91 33.88
N PHE A 533 -20.65 -13.81 33.19
CA PHE A 533 -21.21 -14.82 32.32
C PHE A 533 -20.70 -16.20 32.72
N ILE A 534 -21.54 -17.22 32.62
CA ILE A 534 -21.24 -18.61 32.94
C ILE A 534 -21.24 -19.48 31.69
N LEU A 535 -20.23 -20.31 31.53
CA LEU A 535 -20.15 -21.34 30.49
C LEU A 535 -20.28 -22.71 31.14
N ARG A 536 -21.31 -23.46 30.77
CA ARG A 536 -21.60 -24.83 31.30
C ARG A 536 -21.17 -25.92 30.34
N GLU A 537 -21.05 -25.59 29.06
CA GLU A 537 -20.71 -26.51 27.99
C GLU A 537 -19.84 -25.80 26.96
N HIS A 538 -18.95 -26.52 26.29
CA HIS A 538 -18.08 -25.98 25.24
C HIS A 538 -18.15 -26.80 23.96
N PRO A 539 -17.90 -26.20 22.80
CA PRO A 539 -17.86 -26.94 21.54
C PRO A 539 -16.76 -28.02 21.56
N ILE A 540 -17.02 -29.18 20.98
CA ILE A 540 -16.06 -30.30 20.91
C ILE A 540 -14.73 -29.91 20.21
N TRP A 541 -14.77 -28.92 19.29
CA TRP A 541 -13.57 -28.43 18.63
C TRP A 541 -12.63 -27.60 19.55
N MET A 542 -13.09 -27.20 20.76
CA MET A 542 -12.30 -26.47 21.75
C MET A 542 -11.78 -27.44 22.81
N LYS A 543 -10.47 -27.37 23.11
CA LYS A 543 -9.88 -28.17 24.19
C LYS A 543 -10.11 -27.50 25.54
N GLU A 544 -10.26 -28.32 26.58
CA GLU A 544 -10.53 -27.86 27.95
C GLU A 544 -9.49 -26.87 28.48
N GLU A 545 -8.19 -27.06 28.16
CA GLU A 545 -7.07 -26.19 28.57
C GLU A 545 -7.12 -24.78 27.96
N GLU A 546 -7.89 -24.59 26.90
CA GLU A 546 -7.96 -23.35 26.11
C GLU A 546 -9.28 -22.63 26.25
N ILE A 547 -10.24 -23.16 27.01
CA ILE A 547 -11.58 -22.62 27.13
C ILE A 547 -11.53 -21.19 27.65
N GLU A 548 -10.88 -20.95 28.79
CA GLU A 548 -10.87 -19.64 29.43
C GLU A 548 -10.29 -18.57 28.49
N SER A 549 -9.07 -18.80 27.99
CA SER A 549 -8.42 -17.81 27.11
C SER A 549 -9.11 -17.68 25.74
N GLY A 550 -9.67 -18.77 25.22
CA GLY A 550 -10.36 -18.79 23.95
C GLY A 550 -11.68 -18.00 23.99
N ILE A 551 -12.46 -18.17 25.06
CA ILE A 551 -13.73 -17.46 25.23
C ILE A 551 -13.49 -15.95 25.40
N TYR A 552 -12.51 -15.52 26.24
CA TYR A 552 -12.18 -14.10 26.34
C TYR A 552 -11.82 -13.50 24.99
N GLU A 553 -10.95 -14.14 24.19
CA GLU A 553 -10.59 -13.64 22.86
C GLU A 553 -11.75 -13.62 21.88
N MET A 554 -12.66 -14.62 21.96
CA MET A 554 -13.87 -14.65 21.14
C MET A 554 -14.78 -13.47 21.47
N CYS A 555 -14.93 -13.15 22.75
CA CYS A 555 -15.71 -11.99 23.21
C CYS A 555 -15.04 -10.67 22.79
N ASP A 556 -13.73 -10.52 22.98
CA ASP A 556 -12.98 -9.34 22.56
C ASP A 556 -13.11 -9.09 21.06
N MET A 557 -13.03 -10.14 20.25
CA MET A 557 -13.23 -10.07 18.80
C MET A 557 -14.62 -9.57 18.44
N LEU A 558 -15.66 -10.01 19.16
CA LEU A 558 -17.02 -9.55 18.97
C LEU A 558 -17.23 -8.10 19.39
N LEU A 559 -16.59 -7.67 20.47
CA LEU A 559 -16.67 -6.29 20.98
C LEU A 559 -16.03 -5.29 20.02
N LEU A 560 -14.92 -5.65 19.38
CA LEU A 560 -14.22 -4.82 18.41
C LEU A 560 -14.98 -4.63 17.08
N THR A 561 -16.11 -5.32 16.87
CA THR A 561 -16.80 -5.34 15.57
C THR A 561 -18.27 -5.00 15.72
N ASP A 562 -18.73 -3.89 15.15
CA ASP A 562 -20.12 -3.42 15.26
C ASP A 562 -21.13 -4.23 14.46
N GLN A 563 -20.73 -4.82 13.32
CA GLN A 563 -21.59 -5.70 12.50
C GLN A 563 -20.75 -6.83 11.88
N VAL A 564 -20.77 -8.00 12.47
CA VAL A 564 -20.08 -9.16 11.92
C VAL A 564 -21.06 -10.13 11.29
N SER A 565 -20.82 -10.48 10.02
CA SER A 565 -21.46 -11.68 9.49
C SER A 565 -20.83 -12.88 10.21
N ILE A 566 -21.68 -13.84 10.62
CA ILE A 566 -21.25 -15.08 11.29
C ILE A 566 -20.16 -15.82 10.52
N LYS A 567 -20.24 -15.77 9.21
CA LYS A 567 -19.23 -16.35 8.33
C LYS A 567 -17.84 -15.74 8.55
N GLN A 568 -17.78 -14.44 8.76
CA GLN A 568 -16.52 -13.74 9.03
C GLN A 568 -16.00 -14.08 10.42
N TYR A 569 -16.87 -14.04 11.42
CA TYR A 569 -16.52 -14.39 12.79
C TYR A 569 -15.92 -15.80 12.87
N ARG A 570 -16.52 -16.78 12.18
CA ARG A 570 -15.97 -18.13 12.05
C ARG A 570 -14.59 -18.17 11.41
N ALA A 571 -14.36 -17.37 10.37
CA ALA A 571 -13.06 -17.32 9.69
C ALA A 571 -11.97 -16.73 10.61
N GLU A 572 -12.26 -15.62 11.28
CA GLU A 572 -11.35 -14.99 12.24
C GLU A 572 -11.06 -15.90 13.44
N LEU A 573 -12.07 -16.61 13.91
CA LEU A 573 -11.95 -17.61 14.97
C LEU A 573 -11.06 -18.78 14.55
N ALA A 574 -11.21 -19.27 13.32
CA ALA A 574 -10.36 -20.33 12.79
C ALA A 574 -8.88 -19.89 12.70
N ILE A 575 -8.62 -18.64 12.30
CA ILE A 575 -7.28 -18.04 12.30
C ILE A 575 -6.72 -18.02 13.73
N MET A 576 -7.45 -17.47 14.68
CA MET A 576 -7.03 -17.38 16.08
C MET A 576 -6.70 -18.77 16.66
N MET A 577 -7.58 -19.75 16.46
CA MET A 577 -7.39 -21.11 16.97
C MET A 577 -6.21 -21.83 16.31
N SER A 578 -5.94 -21.59 15.03
CA SER A 578 -4.80 -22.16 14.32
C SER A 578 -3.48 -21.65 14.90
N CYS A 579 -3.39 -20.35 15.20
CA CYS A 579 -2.19 -19.73 15.78
C CYS A 579 -1.90 -20.24 17.20
N LYS A 580 -2.93 -20.29 18.06
CA LYS A 580 -2.75 -20.75 19.44
C LYS A 580 -2.25 -22.20 19.54
N ARG A 581 -2.62 -23.03 18.58
CA ARG A 581 -2.31 -24.45 18.59
C ARG A 581 -1.13 -24.86 17.74
N SER A 582 -0.53 -23.95 17.00
CA SER A 582 0.66 -24.26 16.23
C SER A 582 1.86 -24.46 17.15
N ILE A 583 2.68 -25.47 16.85
CA ILE A 583 3.88 -25.81 17.64
C ILE A 583 4.78 -24.57 17.65
N LYS A 584 5.22 -24.16 18.83
CA LYS A 584 6.18 -23.05 18.96
C LYS A 584 7.47 -23.38 18.20
N ALA A 585 8.12 -22.37 17.64
CA ALA A 585 9.43 -22.53 17.02
C ALA A 585 10.42 -23.28 17.98
N ASN A 586 11.34 -24.05 17.43
CA ASN A 586 12.32 -24.91 18.13
C ASN A 586 11.77 -26.23 18.73
N HIS A 587 10.66 -26.74 18.23
CA HIS A 587 10.21 -28.09 18.60
C HIS A 587 10.65 -29.11 17.55
N ALA A 588 11.48 -30.06 17.97
CA ALA A 588 11.89 -31.15 17.08
C ALA A 588 10.71 -32.11 16.83
N LEU A 589 10.38 -32.30 15.55
CA LEU A 589 9.45 -33.34 15.11
C LEU A 589 10.22 -34.65 14.87
N ASP A 590 9.59 -35.77 15.19
CA ASP A 590 10.07 -37.04 14.71
C ASP A 590 9.78 -37.23 13.20
N ASP A 591 10.45 -38.16 12.56
CA ASP A 591 10.31 -38.42 11.12
C ASP A 591 8.87 -38.72 10.70
N TYR A 592 8.10 -39.40 11.55
CA TYR A 592 6.73 -39.75 11.29
C TYR A 592 5.83 -38.47 11.29
N SER A 593 5.95 -37.65 12.32
CA SER A 593 5.22 -36.41 12.46
C SER A 593 5.56 -35.40 11.36
N ALA A 594 6.84 -35.32 10.95
CA ALA A 594 7.25 -34.45 9.84
C ALA A 594 6.64 -34.89 8.51
N ARG A 595 6.66 -36.18 8.19
CA ARG A 595 6.04 -36.76 6.98
C ARG A 595 4.51 -36.59 7.00
N ASP A 596 3.90 -36.77 8.16
CA ASP A 596 2.46 -36.60 8.34
C ASP A 596 2.05 -35.14 8.13
N LEU A 597 2.83 -34.17 8.63
CA LEU A 597 2.60 -32.75 8.39
C LEU A 597 2.65 -32.39 6.89
N LEU A 598 3.65 -32.90 6.16
CA LEU A 598 3.75 -32.70 4.70
C LEU A 598 2.56 -33.34 3.96
N ARG A 599 2.14 -34.52 4.39
CA ARG A 599 0.95 -35.18 3.85
C ARG A 599 -0.31 -34.39 4.12
N GLN A 600 -0.54 -33.90 5.34
CA GLN A 600 -1.68 -33.05 5.68
C GLN A 600 -1.66 -31.76 4.88
N LEU A 601 -0.49 -31.13 4.71
CA LEU A 601 -0.32 -29.93 3.91
C LEU A 601 -0.70 -30.14 2.44
N SER A 602 -0.41 -31.32 1.86
CA SER A 602 -0.78 -31.63 0.48
C SER A 602 -2.30 -31.75 0.24
N TYR A 603 -3.08 -31.98 1.30
CA TYR A 603 -4.55 -32.00 1.24
C TYR A 603 -5.18 -30.63 1.47
N CYS A 604 -4.39 -29.61 1.87
CA CYS A 604 -4.89 -28.25 2.04
C CYS A 604 -5.32 -27.65 0.71
N GLN A 605 -6.37 -26.85 0.73
CA GLN A 605 -6.85 -26.09 -0.44
C GLN A 605 -5.80 -25.07 -0.91
N ASN A 606 -5.08 -24.44 0.03
CA ASN A 606 -3.97 -23.55 -0.27
C ASN A 606 -2.73 -23.89 0.57
N PRO A 607 -1.87 -24.84 0.15
CA PRO A 607 -0.71 -25.27 0.93
C PRO A 607 0.47 -24.27 0.92
N TYR A 608 0.37 -23.17 0.17
CA TYR A 608 1.52 -22.29 -0.10
C TYR A 608 1.71 -21.19 0.94
N ASN A 609 0.65 -20.73 1.60
CA ASN A 609 0.69 -19.64 2.57
C ASN A 609 -0.02 -20.01 3.87
N CYS A 610 0.52 -19.60 5.03
CA CYS A 610 -0.22 -19.69 6.29
C CYS A 610 -1.38 -18.69 6.33
N PRO A 611 -2.31 -18.76 7.29
CA PRO A 611 -3.43 -17.82 7.39
C PRO A 611 -3.01 -16.36 7.52
N HIS A 612 -1.81 -16.09 8.03
CA HIS A 612 -1.20 -14.76 8.12
C HIS A 612 -0.48 -14.34 6.83
N GLY A 613 -0.46 -15.23 5.82
CA GLY A 613 0.14 -15.01 4.52
C GLY A 613 1.66 -15.16 4.45
N ARG A 614 2.30 -15.74 5.47
CA ARG A 614 3.72 -16.11 5.36
C ARG A 614 3.86 -17.31 4.42
N PRO A 615 4.87 -17.34 3.55
CA PRO A 615 5.15 -18.53 2.75
C PRO A 615 5.33 -19.75 3.66
N VAL A 616 4.66 -20.84 3.31
CA VAL A 616 4.81 -22.13 4.01
C VAL A 616 6.05 -22.86 3.52
N LEU A 617 6.36 -22.73 2.22
CA LEU A 617 7.52 -23.39 1.62
C LEU A 617 8.23 -22.45 0.63
N VAL A 618 9.53 -22.67 0.48
CA VAL A 618 10.40 -22.06 -0.54
C VAL A 618 11.09 -23.16 -1.34
N HIS A 619 11.32 -22.89 -2.62
CA HIS A 619 11.89 -23.84 -3.57
C HIS A 619 13.27 -23.40 -4.04
N PHE A 620 14.21 -24.31 -4.10
CA PHE A 620 15.49 -24.17 -4.80
C PHE A 620 15.49 -25.14 -5.97
N SER A 621 15.47 -24.62 -7.18
CA SER A 621 15.51 -25.48 -8.35
C SER A 621 16.84 -26.23 -8.45
N LYS A 622 16.86 -27.32 -9.19
CA LYS A 622 18.11 -28.06 -9.46
C LYS A 622 19.14 -27.15 -10.13
N SER A 623 18.71 -26.29 -11.04
CA SER A 623 19.58 -25.30 -11.71
C SER A 623 20.17 -24.28 -10.72
N ASP A 624 19.40 -23.83 -9.73
CA ASP A 624 19.90 -22.90 -8.72
C ASP A 624 20.95 -23.54 -7.83
N MET A 625 20.71 -24.79 -7.43
CA MET A 625 21.71 -25.58 -6.68
C MET A 625 23.00 -25.76 -7.48
N GLU A 626 22.90 -26.08 -8.76
CA GLU A 626 24.07 -26.24 -9.64
C GLU A 626 24.84 -24.92 -9.83
N LYS A 627 24.14 -23.78 -9.97
CA LYS A 627 24.75 -22.44 -10.00
C LYS A 627 25.45 -22.11 -8.67
N MET A 628 24.79 -22.35 -7.52
CA MET A 628 25.37 -22.10 -6.20
C MET A 628 26.68 -22.86 -5.99
N PHE A 629 26.77 -24.09 -6.48
CA PHE A 629 27.98 -24.91 -6.43
C PHE A 629 28.92 -24.68 -7.61
N ARG A 630 28.66 -23.68 -8.47
CA ARG A 630 29.44 -23.35 -9.68
C ARG A 630 29.66 -24.56 -10.61
N ARG A 631 28.69 -25.49 -10.66
CA ARG A 631 28.71 -26.64 -11.58
C ARG A 631 28.33 -26.25 -12.99
N ILE A 632 27.48 -25.24 -13.16
CA ILE A 632 27.19 -24.58 -14.42
C ILE A 632 28.05 -23.31 -14.44
N GLN A 633 29.10 -23.30 -15.26
CA GLN A 633 29.81 -22.07 -15.60
C GLN A 633 28.94 -21.35 -16.64
N GLU A 634 28.46 -20.16 -16.33
CA GLU A 634 27.99 -19.24 -17.36
C GLU A 634 29.15 -19.10 -18.35
N ASN A 635 28.87 -19.33 -19.64
CA ASN A 635 29.87 -19.13 -20.69
C ASN A 635 30.33 -17.68 -20.60
N HIS A 636 31.46 -17.46 -19.94
CA HIS A 636 32.22 -16.23 -20.08
C HIS A 636 32.60 -16.18 -21.57
N THR A 637 31.90 -15.36 -22.35
CA THR A 637 32.38 -14.88 -23.65
C THR A 637 33.75 -14.30 -23.36
N SER A 638 34.77 -15.03 -23.78
CA SER A 638 36.15 -14.69 -23.49
C SER A 638 36.41 -13.31 -24.08
N LEU A 639 36.99 -12.40 -23.28
CA LEU A 639 37.50 -11.10 -23.68
C LEU A 639 38.47 -11.14 -24.91
N ARG A 640 38.68 -12.30 -25.51
CA ARG A 640 39.45 -12.53 -26.72
C ARG A 640 38.75 -12.19 -28.02
N GLU A 641 37.41 -12.02 -28.04
CA GLU A 641 36.66 -11.65 -29.25
C GLU A 641 36.40 -10.15 -29.41
N LEU A 642 36.72 -9.31 -28.43
CA LEU A 642 36.62 -7.84 -28.51
C LEU A 642 37.90 -7.17 -29.01
N GLY A 643 38.88 -7.92 -29.47
CA GLY A 643 40.18 -7.40 -29.94
C GLY A 643 40.42 -7.48 -31.47
N LYS A 644 39.36 -7.49 -32.25
CA LYS A 644 39.46 -7.36 -33.71
C LYS A 644 38.40 -6.40 -34.24
N TYR A 645 38.68 -5.10 -34.12
CA TYR A 645 38.45 -4.05 -35.13
C TYR A 645 39.28 -2.85 -34.76
#